data_7f2b0fbb359f9cc855555e74175be44f
#
_entry.id   7f2b0fbb359f9cc855555e74175be44f
#
_cell.length_a   1.000
_cell.length_b   1.000
_cell.length_c   1.000
_cell.angle_alpha   90.00
_cell.angle_beta   90.00
_cell.angle_gamma   90.00
#
_symmetry.space_group_name_H-M   'P 1'
#
loop_
_entity.id
_entity.type
_entity.pdbx_description
1 polymer ?
#
loop_
_entity_poly.entity_id
_entity_poly.type
_entity_poly.pdbx_seq_one_letter_code
_entity_poly.pdbx_strand_id
1 'polypeptide(L)'
;MNENLRRDEAALRSSLLTIDRYEVHLDLSAAADPEVPGFLSLSTVTFSCTAPGSDTFMDFIAGEVHSVTLNGVALDPAVVVDGARIFLPELAAENTVTIAGTARYSRSGEGMHRFTDPADGQTYLYTQYEPADARRVFANFEQPDLKAAFAFSVNAPTDWIVASNGAEVAREAGAEGTSVWHFAPTERISTYITTILAGPYFTATDHWSGTMADGSTLEVPLGLYCRASLAEAFDTDTIFDVTKQGLAYFHSRFEYPYPFGKYEQAFVPEYNLGAMENPGLVTFTEAYIFRSKATHDQYEARANTILHEMAHMWFGDLVTMFWWDDLWLKESFADYMGALAVAEATGSATSWVSFANRRKAWAYLQDQLPSTHPITADIVDLEAAKQNFDGITYAKGASVLKQLVAYAGSGAFFEAARAYFRTHAFGNTRLEDLLSALSDATGQDMTVWAQQWLQTSGVPLLGAEVEVDDDGAYRSVVIHQDAIDPVTGAAAIRPHQLRLGLYRFAAGTLVRTGAVDVRVDGAATDIPELVGTAQPDLLLINDGDLTYAKIRFDERSLATLLGGVGRLEEPLARAVCQAALWSNTRDAELSAAAYVGAVQLAAEGESGVGALQVMLRNAHYAVEHYSPADERVDLREQLFSFVVEGLRAAEPASDLQLVWARAAAALGLHSATYAGWFRDLLSGEQTVTGLAVDPELRWLLWQALAALGQASGAELEAELDRDRTAAGKAGFTRASTSVPDAAIKEKAWQEAVFGTRLSNELLSATIAGFAEGPAELRDPYIDRYFAEIGRVWEEMGIEMASRIVRGLFPGAQDLAPGELAGEHRVVLAADEWLSAHHGSPAALRRIVLEERDHLVRSLRAQEKTA
;
A
#
# COMPACT_ATOMS: atom_id res chain seq x y z
N MET A 1 -7.42 25.87 -9.91
CA MET A 1 -5.96 25.99 -10.06
C MET A 1 -5.50 25.03 -11.17
N ASN A 2 -4.51 25.39 -11.98
CA ASN A 2 -4.04 24.58 -13.13
C ASN A 2 -3.06 23.46 -12.72
N GLU A 3 -3.26 22.87 -11.53
CA GLU A 3 -2.31 21.87 -10.99
C GLU A 3 -2.56 20.46 -11.55
N ASN A 4 -3.77 20.18 -12.00
CA ASN A 4 -4.16 18.85 -12.45
C ASN A 4 -3.90 18.69 -13.96
N LEU A 5 -2.77 18.08 -14.34
CA LEU A 5 -2.43 17.79 -15.74
C LEU A 5 -3.37 16.72 -16.29
N ARG A 6 -3.94 17.00 -17.45
CA ARG A 6 -4.84 16.07 -18.16
C ARG A 6 -4.08 15.20 -19.14
N ARG A 7 -4.59 13.99 -19.37
CA ARG A 7 -4.03 13.04 -20.35
C ARG A 7 -3.90 13.60 -21.75
N ASP A 8 -4.90 14.39 -22.22
CA ASP A 8 -4.86 15.00 -23.54
C ASP A 8 -3.79 16.13 -23.65
N GLU A 9 -3.56 16.87 -22.59
CA GLU A 9 -2.47 17.86 -22.51
C GLU A 9 -1.09 17.17 -22.51
N ALA A 10 -0.94 16.09 -21.75
CA ALA A 10 0.28 15.30 -21.72
C ALA A 10 0.58 14.66 -23.08
N ALA A 11 -0.44 14.07 -23.74
CA ALA A 11 -0.31 13.50 -25.07
C ALA A 11 0.10 14.55 -26.13
N LEU A 12 -0.45 15.76 -26.06
CA LEU A 12 -0.04 16.86 -26.93
C LEU A 12 1.43 17.21 -26.71
N ARG A 13 1.86 17.37 -25.44
CA ARG A 13 3.24 17.68 -25.06
C ARG A 13 4.22 16.62 -25.58
N SER A 14 3.89 15.32 -25.41
CA SER A 14 4.71 14.21 -25.92
C SER A 14 4.84 14.21 -27.45
N SER A 15 3.81 14.63 -28.17
CA SER A 15 3.84 14.71 -29.63
C SER A 15 4.76 15.81 -30.16
N LEU A 16 4.97 16.84 -29.33
CA LEU A 16 5.76 18.03 -29.68
C LEU A 16 7.21 17.93 -29.22
N LEU A 17 7.46 17.32 -28.03
CA LEU A 17 8.72 17.47 -27.32
C LEU A 17 9.49 16.15 -27.20
N THR A 18 10.81 16.27 -27.28
CA THR A 18 11.75 15.25 -26.81
C THR A 18 12.72 15.94 -25.84
N ILE A 19 12.71 15.49 -24.59
CA ILE A 19 13.55 16.08 -23.56
C ILE A 19 14.89 15.36 -23.56
N ASP A 20 15.96 16.12 -23.61
CA ASP A 20 17.32 15.60 -23.63
C ASP A 20 17.89 15.51 -22.21
N ARG A 21 17.91 16.63 -21.50
CA ARG A 21 18.58 16.72 -20.20
C ARG A 21 17.98 17.79 -19.29
N TYR A 22 17.99 17.49 -17.98
CA TYR A 22 17.80 18.43 -16.88
C TYR A 22 19.12 18.65 -16.14
N GLU A 23 19.43 19.91 -15.85
CA GLU A 23 20.44 20.33 -14.87
C GLU A 23 19.71 21.06 -13.75
N VAL A 24 19.69 20.46 -12.55
CA VAL A 24 18.92 20.96 -11.40
C VAL A 24 19.88 21.31 -10.27
N HIS A 25 19.79 22.55 -9.78
CA HIS A 25 20.50 23.00 -8.60
C HIS A 25 19.53 23.35 -7.48
N LEU A 26 19.74 22.76 -6.28
CA LEU A 26 18.94 23.01 -5.09
C LEU A 26 19.81 23.61 -3.99
N ASP A 27 19.36 24.70 -3.38
CA ASP A 27 20.04 25.31 -2.23
C ASP A 27 19.32 24.97 -0.93
N LEU A 28 19.81 23.93 -0.24
CA LEU A 28 19.31 23.42 1.04
C LEU A 28 20.16 23.92 2.23
N SER A 29 21.02 24.90 2.05
CA SER A 29 21.96 25.40 3.07
C SER A 29 21.27 25.89 4.35
N ALA A 30 20.06 26.43 4.26
CA ALA A 30 19.27 26.92 5.37
C ALA A 30 18.21 25.93 5.88
N ALA A 31 18.21 24.69 5.43
CA ALA A 31 17.14 23.71 5.72
C ALA A 31 17.05 23.33 7.21
N ALA A 32 18.13 23.46 7.97
CA ALA A 32 18.15 23.21 9.40
C ALA A 32 17.35 24.24 10.23
N ASP A 33 17.10 25.45 9.66
CA ASP A 33 16.28 26.47 10.30
C ASP A 33 14.78 26.24 10.01
N PRO A 34 13.97 25.90 11.00
CA PRO A 34 12.54 25.64 10.79
C PRO A 34 11.74 26.88 10.37
N GLU A 35 12.26 28.09 10.62
CA GLU A 35 11.61 29.36 10.24
C GLU A 35 11.79 29.67 8.73
N VAL A 36 12.72 29.01 8.05
CA VAL A 36 12.90 29.13 6.60
C VAL A 36 11.91 28.23 5.88
N PRO A 37 10.89 28.77 5.17
CA PRO A 37 9.78 27.96 4.66
C PRO A 37 10.10 27.24 3.34
N GLY A 38 11.22 27.55 2.67
CA GLY A 38 11.55 27.02 1.34
C GLY A 38 13.02 27.16 0.98
N PHE A 39 13.34 26.79 -0.24
CA PHE A 39 14.70 26.71 -0.78
C PHE A 39 14.74 27.18 -2.24
N LEU A 40 15.89 27.68 -2.67
CA LEU A 40 16.10 28.05 -4.08
C LEU A 40 16.21 26.80 -4.94
N SER A 41 15.48 26.78 -6.05
CA SER A 41 15.52 25.76 -7.10
C SER A 41 15.81 26.43 -8.45
N LEU A 42 16.84 25.93 -9.13
CA LEU A 42 17.23 26.37 -10.48
C LEU A 42 17.22 25.14 -11.40
N SER A 43 16.39 25.18 -12.45
CA SER A 43 16.31 24.15 -13.47
C SER A 43 16.75 24.70 -14.83
N THR A 44 17.68 24.02 -15.49
CA THR A 44 18.00 24.26 -16.91
C THR A 44 17.65 22.97 -17.66
N VAL A 45 16.80 23.12 -18.70
CA VAL A 45 16.29 21.99 -19.48
C VAL A 45 16.61 22.22 -20.95
N THR A 46 17.20 21.21 -21.60
CA THR A 46 17.42 21.16 -23.04
C THR A 46 16.46 20.18 -23.68
N PHE A 47 15.82 20.60 -24.76
CA PHE A 47 14.81 19.77 -25.45
C PHE A 47 14.62 20.21 -26.90
N SER A 48 14.18 19.28 -27.76
CA SER A 48 13.79 19.56 -29.13
C SER A 48 12.26 19.62 -29.28
N CYS A 49 11.82 20.39 -30.29
CA CYS A 49 10.41 20.52 -30.65
C CYS A 49 10.21 20.15 -32.12
N THR A 50 9.26 19.22 -32.39
CA THR A 50 8.95 18.73 -33.74
C THR A 50 8.21 19.75 -34.61
N ALA A 51 7.58 20.77 -33.97
CA ALA A 51 6.81 21.82 -34.65
C ALA A 51 7.25 23.23 -34.16
N PRO A 52 8.38 23.78 -34.65
CA PRO A 52 8.83 25.10 -34.27
C PRO A 52 7.76 26.18 -34.44
N GLY A 53 7.67 27.12 -33.51
CA GLY A 53 6.61 28.13 -33.42
C GLY A 53 5.41 27.69 -32.55
N SER A 54 5.40 26.46 -32.06
CA SER A 54 4.39 26.01 -31.11
C SER A 54 4.65 26.55 -29.71
N ASP A 55 3.61 26.63 -28.91
CA ASP A 55 3.65 26.94 -27.49
C ASP A 55 3.56 25.68 -26.65
N THR A 56 4.13 25.71 -25.42
CA THR A 56 3.98 24.66 -24.41
C THR A 56 3.99 25.23 -23.01
N PHE A 57 4.01 24.38 -21.98
CA PHE A 57 4.21 24.80 -20.58
C PHE A 57 5.04 23.78 -19.80
N MET A 58 5.72 24.25 -18.78
CA MET A 58 6.33 23.45 -17.72
C MET A 58 5.51 23.56 -16.44
N ASP A 59 5.67 22.57 -15.58
CA ASP A 59 4.99 22.49 -14.28
C ASP A 59 5.95 22.90 -13.16
N PHE A 60 5.51 23.80 -12.24
CA PHE A 60 6.25 24.17 -11.05
C PHE A 60 5.31 24.74 -9.97
N ILE A 61 5.11 24.02 -8.88
CA ILE A 61 4.33 24.49 -7.72
C ILE A 61 5.27 25.25 -6.78
N ALA A 62 5.70 26.41 -7.23
CA ALA A 62 6.62 27.25 -6.50
C ALA A 62 5.94 28.13 -5.43
N GLY A 63 6.71 28.52 -4.42
CA GLY A 63 6.36 29.67 -3.58
C GLY A 63 6.44 30.98 -4.35
N GLU A 64 7.46 31.11 -5.22
CA GLU A 64 7.68 32.26 -6.12
C GLU A 64 8.56 31.84 -7.29
N VAL A 65 8.26 32.28 -8.50
CA VAL A 65 9.11 32.16 -9.69
C VAL A 65 9.87 33.48 -9.90
N HIS A 66 11.18 33.42 -9.81
CA HIS A 66 12.04 34.65 -9.87
C HIS A 66 12.42 35.04 -11.29
N SER A 67 12.72 34.04 -12.14
CA SER A 67 13.12 34.28 -13.51
C SER A 67 12.79 33.12 -14.42
N VAL A 68 12.46 33.42 -15.68
CA VAL A 68 12.27 32.47 -16.79
C VAL A 68 13.07 32.95 -17.96
N THR A 69 13.97 32.13 -18.51
CA THR A 69 14.75 32.44 -19.70
C THR A 69 14.57 31.32 -20.72
N LEU A 70 14.04 31.65 -21.91
CA LEU A 70 13.86 30.70 -23.02
C LEU A 70 14.79 31.09 -24.16
N ASN A 71 15.71 30.22 -24.59
CA ASN A 71 16.65 30.41 -25.67
C ASN A 71 17.47 31.72 -25.53
N GLY A 72 17.87 32.06 -24.28
CA GLY A 72 18.60 33.29 -23.95
C GLY A 72 17.73 34.56 -23.86
N VAL A 73 16.42 34.46 -24.08
CA VAL A 73 15.47 35.58 -23.96
C VAL A 73 14.75 35.48 -22.60
N ALA A 74 14.85 36.56 -21.79
CA ALA A 74 14.15 36.67 -20.53
C ALA A 74 12.64 36.88 -20.79
N LEU A 75 11.81 36.06 -20.17
CA LEU A 75 10.37 36.20 -20.14
C LEU A 75 9.94 36.81 -18.81
N ASP A 76 8.91 37.64 -18.81
CA ASP A 76 8.36 38.24 -17.58
C ASP A 76 7.54 37.18 -16.80
N PRO A 77 7.95 36.75 -15.60
CA PRO A 77 7.21 35.81 -14.81
C PRO A 77 5.76 36.21 -14.54
N ALA A 78 5.48 37.53 -14.41
CA ALA A 78 4.13 38.03 -14.20
C ALA A 78 3.19 37.77 -15.40
N VAL A 79 3.75 37.48 -16.58
CA VAL A 79 3.02 37.20 -17.83
C VAL A 79 2.91 35.70 -18.10
N VAL A 80 4.02 34.96 -17.87
CA VAL A 80 4.12 33.54 -18.29
C VAL A 80 3.77 32.55 -17.19
N VAL A 81 3.67 32.96 -15.92
CA VAL A 81 3.30 32.09 -14.81
C VAL A 81 1.80 32.21 -14.50
N ASP A 82 1.09 31.09 -14.56
CA ASP A 82 -0.32 30.98 -14.13
C ASP A 82 -0.47 29.76 -13.24
N GLY A 83 -0.58 29.98 -11.94
CA GLY A 83 -0.66 28.91 -10.94
C GLY A 83 0.58 28.03 -10.94
N ALA A 84 0.42 26.75 -11.22
CA ALA A 84 1.48 25.77 -11.31
C ALA A 84 2.15 25.68 -12.69
N ARG A 85 1.73 26.47 -13.68
CA ARG A 85 2.19 26.37 -15.07
C ARG A 85 3.05 27.57 -15.44
N ILE A 86 4.14 27.29 -16.15
CA ILE A 86 5.03 28.30 -16.75
C ILE A 86 4.96 28.13 -18.27
N PHE A 87 4.31 29.06 -18.96
CA PHE A 87 4.11 29.04 -20.40
C PHE A 87 5.39 29.41 -21.16
N LEU A 88 5.71 28.62 -22.20
CA LEU A 88 6.86 28.78 -23.07
C LEU A 88 6.36 29.00 -24.49
N PRO A 89 6.34 30.27 -24.98
CA PRO A 89 5.82 30.60 -26.30
C PRO A 89 6.87 30.39 -27.38
N GLU A 90 6.40 30.19 -28.62
CA GLU A 90 7.21 30.27 -29.86
C GLU A 90 8.48 29.40 -29.80
N LEU A 91 8.36 28.12 -29.51
CA LEU A 91 9.47 27.18 -29.42
C LEU A 91 10.30 27.13 -30.71
N ALA A 92 11.62 27.08 -30.59
CA ALA A 92 12.53 26.72 -31.67
C ALA A 92 12.56 25.21 -31.91
N ALA A 93 13.28 24.73 -32.94
CA ALA A 93 13.52 23.29 -33.12
C ALA A 93 14.37 22.73 -31.96
N GLU A 94 15.37 23.48 -31.50
CA GLU A 94 16.17 23.15 -30.32
C GLU A 94 15.97 24.28 -29.30
N ASN A 95 15.77 23.92 -28.03
CA ASN A 95 15.41 24.85 -26.97
C ASN A 95 16.24 24.62 -25.72
N THR A 96 16.52 25.70 -25.02
CA THR A 96 17.05 25.69 -23.66
C THR A 96 16.20 26.62 -22.82
N VAL A 97 15.60 26.13 -21.74
CA VAL A 97 14.88 26.95 -20.77
C VAL A 97 15.59 26.90 -19.42
N THR A 98 15.73 28.04 -18.77
CA THR A 98 16.26 28.16 -17.42
C THR A 98 15.23 28.86 -16.55
N ILE A 99 14.82 28.19 -15.43
CA ILE A 99 13.82 28.70 -14.49
C ILE A 99 14.43 28.71 -13.10
N ALA A 100 14.37 29.85 -12.42
CA ALA A 100 14.74 30.01 -11.02
C ALA A 100 13.52 30.37 -10.20
N GLY A 101 13.34 29.71 -9.05
CA GLY A 101 12.23 29.96 -8.13
C GLY A 101 12.53 29.49 -6.72
N THR A 102 11.64 29.81 -5.79
CA THR A 102 11.65 29.30 -4.43
C THR A 102 10.62 28.20 -4.30
N ALA A 103 11.06 26.97 -4.06
CA ALA A 103 10.22 25.83 -3.69
C ALA A 103 10.00 25.79 -2.17
N ARG A 104 9.01 25.03 -1.71
CA ARG A 104 8.64 24.96 -0.30
C ARG A 104 8.96 23.60 0.30
N TYR A 105 9.40 23.60 1.57
CA TYR A 105 9.46 22.36 2.35
C TYR A 105 8.04 21.87 2.71
N SER A 106 7.87 20.57 2.67
CA SER A 106 6.61 19.89 2.96
C SER A 106 6.64 19.22 4.35
N ARG A 107 5.46 18.94 4.88
CA ARG A 107 5.20 18.11 6.07
C ARG A 107 4.14 17.03 5.79
N SER A 108 3.72 16.92 4.53
CA SER A 108 2.71 15.96 4.08
C SER A 108 3.30 14.69 3.49
N GLY A 109 4.62 14.57 3.39
CA GLY A 109 5.30 13.45 2.73
C GLY A 109 5.39 13.59 1.21
N GLU A 110 5.00 14.73 0.63
CA GLU A 110 5.02 15.03 -0.81
C GLU A 110 6.08 16.08 -1.13
N GLY A 111 6.70 16.01 -2.30
CA GLY A 111 7.77 16.93 -2.69
C GLY A 111 9.03 16.80 -1.82
N MET A 112 9.59 17.88 -1.34
CA MET A 112 10.72 17.90 -0.40
C MET A 112 10.19 17.92 1.05
N HIS A 113 10.11 16.76 1.69
CA HIS A 113 9.69 16.63 3.08
C HIS A 113 10.79 17.04 4.04
N ARG A 114 10.46 17.85 5.05
CA ARG A 114 11.37 18.27 6.11
C ARG A 114 10.88 17.78 7.47
N PHE A 115 11.69 16.96 8.11
CA PHE A 115 11.42 16.38 9.43
C PHE A 115 12.49 16.81 10.43
N THR A 116 12.06 17.22 11.64
CA THR A 116 12.96 17.44 12.77
C THR A 116 12.76 16.34 13.79
N ASP A 117 13.80 15.55 14.04
CA ASP A 117 13.75 14.41 14.94
C ASP A 117 13.63 14.87 16.41
N PRO A 118 12.56 14.50 17.13
CA PRO A 118 12.42 14.86 18.55
C PRO A 118 13.45 14.18 19.44
N ALA A 119 14.15 13.14 18.98
CA ALA A 119 15.14 12.40 19.77
C ALA A 119 16.50 13.12 19.80
N ASP A 120 16.94 13.69 18.67
CA ASP A 120 18.26 14.33 18.54
C ASP A 120 18.21 15.81 18.13
N GLY A 121 17.04 16.33 17.77
CA GLY A 121 16.81 17.71 17.31
C GLY A 121 17.36 18.00 15.91
N GLN A 122 17.85 17.00 15.17
CA GLN A 122 18.40 17.15 13.84
C GLN A 122 17.33 17.23 12.77
N THR A 123 17.68 17.87 11.63
CA THR A 123 16.79 17.99 10.47
C THR A 123 17.18 17.00 9.39
N TYR A 124 16.17 16.32 8.86
CA TYR A 124 16.29 15.33 7.80
C TYR A 124 15.37 15.68 6.65
N LEU A 125 15.88 15.61 5.42
CA LEU A 125 15.15 15.88 4.19
C LEU A 125 15.14 14.64 3.30
N TYR A 126 14.02 14.41 2.65
CA TYR A 126 13.87 13.44 1.56
C TYR A 126 12.82 13.93 0.57
N THR A 127 12.79 13.32 -0.60
CA THR A 127 11.81 13.66 -1.63
C THR A 127 10.88 12.47 -1.91
N GLN A 128 9.62 12.79 -2.26
CA GLN A 128 8.63 11.85 -2.79
C GLN A 128 7.84 12.54 -3.89
N TYR A 129 7.81 11.93 -5.09
CA TYR A 129 7.30 12.62 -6.28
C TYR A 129 6.14 11.90 -6.98
N GLU A 130 5.95 10.61 -6.77
CA GLU A 130 4.90 9.89 -7.49
C GLU A 130 3.49 10.31 -7.01
N PRO A 131 2.55 10.54 -7.96
CA PRO A 131 2.74 10.44 -9.41
C PRO A 131 3.31 11.71 -10.06
N ALA A 132 3.26 12.89 -9.45
CA ALA A 132 3.58 14.16 -10.11
C ALA A 132 3.96 15.29 -9.16
N ASP A 133 4.78 15.01 -8.15
CA ASP A 133 5.20 15.97 -7.13
C ASP A 133 6.67 16.45 -7.29
N ALA A 134 7.41 16.05 -8.35
CA ALA A 134 8.71 16.62 -8.69
C ALA A 134 8.59 18.14 -8.95
N ARG A 135 7.49 18.59 -9.52
CA ARG A 135 7.14 19.99 -9.74
C ARG A 135 6.95 20.81 -8.46
N ARG A 136 6.92 20.19 -7.27
CA ARG A 136 6.99 20.88 -5.97
C ARG A 136 8.43 21.25 -5.58
N VAL A 137 9.42 20.67 -6.28
CA VAL A 137 10.85 20.82 -5.94
C VAL A 137 11.60 21.54 -7.04
N PHE A 138 11.33 21.24 -8.31
CA PHE A 138 11.97 21.89 -9.45
C PHE A 138 11.03 21.98 -10.67
N ALA A 139 11.26 22.97 -11.52
CA ALA A 139 10.48 23.13 -12.75
C ALA A 139 10.80 22.01 -13.75
N ASN A 140 9.76 21.32 -14.25
CA ASN A 140 9.93 20.20 -15.16
C ASN A 140 8.68 19.99 -16.06
N PHE A 141 8.77 19.08 -17.01
CA PHE A 141 7.63 18.54 -17.77
C PHE A 141 7.11 17.30 -17.05
N GLU A 142 6.13 17.47 -16.17
CA GLU A 142 5.70 16.45 -15.19
C GLU A 142 4.79 15.39 -15.80
N GLN A 143 5.39 14.42 -16.49
CA GLN A 143 4.70 13.26 -17.04
C GLN A 143 5.66 12.08 -17.27
N PRO A 144 5.18 10.82 -17.20
CA PRO A 144 6.06 9.65 -17.18
C PRO A 144 6.78 9.36 -18.51
N ASP A 145 6.24 9.79 -19.65
CA ASP A 145 6.76 9.46 -20.97
C ASP A 145 7.74 10.49 -21.54
N LEU A 146 7.97 11.61 -20.86
CA LEU A 146 9.03 12.57 -21.20
C LEU A 146 10.31 12.29 -20.40
N LYS A 147 10.87 11.09 -20.61
CA LYS A 147 12.14 10.68 -19.99
C LYS A 147 13.32 11.55 -20.42
N ALA A 148 14.25 11.79 -19.50
CA ALA A 148 15.48 12.53 -19.75
C ALA A 148 16.61 12.05 -18.83
N ALA A 149 17.85 12.52 -19.10
CA ALA A 149 18.95 12.42 -18.15
C ALA A 149 18.90 13.58 -17.15
N PHE A 150 19.11 13.30 -15.85
CA PHE A 150 19.10 14.32 -14.79
C PHE A 150 20.47 14.44 -14.16
N ALA A 151 21.02 15.67 -14.09
CA ALA A 151 22.21 16.02 -13.36
C ALA A 151 21.84 16.96 -12.20
N PHE A 152 21.94 16.44 -10.97
CA PHE A 152 21.65 17.21 -9.77
C PHE A 152 22.91 17.81 -9.17
N SER A 153 22.78 19.03 -8.62
CA SER A 153 23.74 19.62 -7.69
C SER A 153 22.99 20.17 -6.48
N VAL A 154 23.53 19.98 -5.29
CA VAL A 154 22.86 20.34 -4.04
C VAL A 154 23.84 21.07 -3.13
N ASN A 155 23.50 22.30 -2.73
CA ASN A 155 24.18 23.04 -1.69
C ASN A 155 23.55 22.74 -0.34
N ALA A 156 24.31 22.24 0.62
CA ALA A 156 23.82 21.84 1.96
C ALA A 156 24.91 22.06 3.02
N PRO A 157 24.60 21.97 4.35
CA PRO A 157 25.60 21.97 5.40
C PRO A 157 26.69 20.90 5.17
N THR A 158 27.94 21.26 5.37
CA THR A 158 29.11 20.41 5.00
C THR A 158 29.17 19.09 5.74
N ASP A 159 28.60 19.02 6.93
CA ASP A 159 28.53 17.83 7.80
C ASP A 159 27.34 16.91 7.48
N TRP A 160 26.50 17.27 6.53
CA TRP A 160 25.39 16.43 6.07
C TRP A 160 25.85 15.36 5.08
N ILE A 161 25.07 14.30 5.00
CA ILE A 161 25.06 13.37 3.87
C ILE A 161 24.07 13.89 2.85
N VAL A 162 24.48 13.90 1.59
CA VAL A 162 23.58 14.19 0.46
C VAL A 162 23.70 13.06 -0.54
N ALA A 163 22.57 12.50 -0.95
CA ALA A 163 22.48 11.41 -1.93
C ALA A 163 21.39 11.71 -2.97
N SER A 164 21.55 11.13 -4.17
CA SER A 164 20.60 11.24 -5.27
C SER A 164 20.66 9.96 -6.11
N ASN A 165 19.89 9.88 -7.21
CA ASN A 165 19.92 8.75 -8.15
C ASN A 165 21.35 8.45 -8.66
N GLY A 166 22.06 9.48 -9.14
CA GLY A 166 23.44 9.34 -9.60
C GLY A 166 24.45 9.22 -8.45
N ALA A 167 25.63 8.68 -8.73
CA ALA A 167 26.74 8.67 -7.78
C ALA A 167 27.32 10.08 -7.60
N GLU A 168 27.83 10.41 -6.39
CA GLU A 168 28.60 11.64 -6.15
C GLU A 168 29.87 11.61 -7.02
N VAL A 169 30.09 12.66 -7.81
CA VAL A 169 31.28 12.80 -8.68
C VAL A 169 32.22 13.91 -8.24
N ALA A 170 31.69 14.91 -7.54
CA ALA A 170 32.50 16.00 -7.00
C ALA A 170 31.79 16.62 -5.79
N ARG A 171 32.61 17.20 -4.90
CA ARG A 171 32.15 18.03 -3.78
C ARG A 171 33.04 19.26 -3.69
N GLU A 172 32.43 20.44 -3.79
CA GLU A 172 33.11 21.72 -3.76
C GLU A 172 32.73 22.48 -2.48
N ALA A 173 33.65 23.34 -2.01
CA ALA A 173 33.33 24.23 -0.89
C ALA A 173 32.32 25.30 -1.36
N GLY A 174 31.22 25.40 -0.65
CA GLY A 174 30.21 26.44 -0.81
C GLY A 174 30.54 27.71 -0.01
N ALA A 175 29.50 28.42 0.43
CA ALA A 175 29.67 29.50 1.43
C ALA A 175 30.13 28.93 2.77
N GLU A 176 30.46 29.75 3.76
CA GLU A 176 30.95 29.31 5.07
C GLU A 176 30.00 28.28 5.70
N GLY A 177 30.53 27.08 6.00
CA GLY A 177 29.79 25.98 6.60
C GLY A 177 28.97 25.13 5.63
N THR A 178 29.03 25.40 4.30
CA THR A 178 28.29 24.59 3.29
C THR A 178 29.23 23.97 2.27
N SER A 179 28.71 22.96 1.55
CA SER A 179 29.34 22.34 0.40
C SER A 179 28.32 22.15 -0.72
N VAL A 180 28.80 22.08 -1.95
CA VAL A 180 27.98 21.73 -3.12
C VAL A 180 28.37 20.33 -3.57
N TRP A 181 27.41 19.41 -3.51
CA TRP A 181 27.52 18.05 -4.05
C TRP A 181 27.12 18.06 -5.52
N HIS A 182 27.88 17.39 -6.36
CA HIS A 182 27.58 17.18 -7.78
C HIS A 182 27.42 15.68 -8.03
N PHE A 183 26.34 15.30 -8.71
CA PHE A 183 26.02 13.92 -9.03
C PHE A 183 26.20 13.62 -10.51
N ALA A 184 26.60 12.39 -10.82
CA ALA A 184 26.66 11.91 -12.19
C ALA A 184 25.26 12.02 -12.84
N PRO A 185 25.18 12.36 -14.13
CA PRO A 185 23.91 12.29 -14.84
C PRO A 185 23.32 10.87 -14.76
N THR A 186 21.99 10.80 -14.61
CA THR A 186 21.27 9.53 -14.66
C THR A 186 21.22 8.98 -16.07
N GLU A 187 20.88 7.71 -16.23
CA GLU A 187 20.27 7.20 -17.45
C GLU A 187 18.94 7.92 -17.72
N ARG A 188 18.30 7.67 -18.88
CA ARG A 188 17.01 8.29 -19.19
C ARG A 188 15.91 7.72 -18.31
N ILE A 189 15.42 8.53 -17.39
CA ILE A 189 14.37 8.18 -16.43
C ILE A 189 13.23 9.22 -16.45
N SER A 190 12.09 8.88 -15.88
CA SER A 190 10.95 9.80 -15.71
C SER A 190 11.19 10.76 -14.53
N THR A 191 10.48 11.89 -14.51
CA THR A 191 10.59 12.88 -13.43
C THR A 191 10.21 12.31 -12.07
N TYR A 192 9.16 11.48 -12.00
CA TYR A 192 8.57 11.00 -10.75
C TYR A 192 9.48 10.04 -9.95
N ILE A 193 10.52 9.45 -10.58
CA ILE A 193 11.51 8.57 -9.93
C ILE A 193 12.86 9.25 -9.68
N THR A 194 12.94 10.57 -9.82
CA THR A 194 14.10 11.33 -9.36
C THR A 194 14.02 11.55 -7.85
N THR A 195 15.18 11.67 -7.18
CA THR A 195 15.19 11.75 -5.71
C THR A 195 16.40 12.49 -5.15
N ILE A 196 16.19 13.14 -4.00
CA ILE A 196 17.21 13.76 -3.17
C ILE A 196 17.00 13.35 -1.72
N LEU A 197 18.08 12.99 -1.06
CA LEU A 197 18.19 12.76 0.38
C LEU A 197 19.23 13.73 0.95
N ALA A 198 18.93 14.44 2.05
CA ALA A 198 19.89 15.33 2.68
C ALA A 198 19.66 15.43 4.20
N GLY A 199 20.74 15.34 4.99
CA GLY A 199 20.67 15.40 6.44
C GLY A 199 21.83 14.66 7.10
N PRO A 200 21.91 14.64 8.44
CA PRO A 200 22.93 13.89 9.18
C PRO A 200 22.59 12.40 9.31
N TYR A 201 22.35 11.75 8.16
CA TYR A 201 21.98 10.34 8.11
C TYR A 201 23.14 9.43 8.54
N PHE A 202 22.80 8.36 9.27
CA PHE A 202 23.67 7.20 9.44
C PHE A 202 23.80 6.47 8.10
N THR A 203 25.00 5.96 7.81
CA THR A 203 25.30 5.30 6.54
C THR A 203 25.99 3.97 6.78
N ALA A 204 25.56 2.91 6.07
CA ALA A 204 26.28 1.65 5.93
C ALA A 204 26.47 1.34 4.44
N THR A 205 27.58 0.69 4.10
CA THR A 205 27.92 0.37 2.71
C THR A 205 28.32 -1.09 2.54
N ASP A 206 28.02 -1.63 1.37
CA ASP A 206 28.40 -2.98 0.96
C ASP A 206 28.53 -3.02 -0.57
N HIS A 207 28.69 -4.18 -1.17
CA HIS A 207 28.68 -4.34 -2.61
C HIS A 207 28.11 -5.71 -3.01
N TRP A 208 27.60 -5.78 -4.24
CA TRP A 208 27.22 -7.02 -4.89
C TRP A 208 27.99 -7.19 -6.20
N SER A 209 28.35 -8.43 -6.52
CA SER A 209 29.02 -8.80 -7.77
C SER A 209 28.35 -10.03 -8.34
N GLY A 210 28.10 -10.03 -9.64
CA GLY A 210 27.46 -11.15 -10.34
C GLY A 210 27.95 -11.32 -11.76
N THR A 211 27.90 -12.56 -12.26
CA THR A 211 28.21 -12.89 -13.65
C THR A 211 26.94 -12.81 -14.48
N MET A 212 26.94 -11.99 -15.52
CA MET A 212 25.82 -11.82 -16.44
C MET A 212 25.72 -12.95 -17.46
N ALA A 213 24.60 -13.04 -18.16
CA ALA A 213 24.33 -14.08 -19.16
C ALA A 213 25.39 -14.13 -20.31
N ASP A 214 25.99 -12.99 -20.63
CA ASP A 214 27.05 -12.85 -21.64
C ASP A 214 28.45 -13.19 -21.10
N GLY A 215 28.55 -13.54 -19.81
CA GLY A 215 29.80 -13.85 -19.12
C GLY A 215 30.56 -12.63 -18.58
N SER A 216 30.04 -11.42 -18.74
CA SER A 216 30.60 -10.22 -18.12
C SER A 216 30.35 -10.21 -16.61
N THR A 217 31.17 -9.44 -15.85
CA THR A 217 30.95 -9.23 -14.42
C THR A 217 30.29 -7.85 -14.23
N LEU A 218 29.21 -7.82 -13.47
CA LEU A 218 28.58 -6.58 -13.02
C LEU A 218 28.87 -6.37 -11.53
N GLU A 219 29.38 -5.18 -11.19
CA GLU A 219 29.61 -4.74 -9.82
C GLU A 219 28.58 -3.67 -9.48
N VAL A 220 27.86 -3.80 -8.35
CA VAL A 220 26.87 -2.85 -7.88
C VAL A 220 27.21 -2.41 -6.46
N PRO A 221 27.66 -1.17 -6.24
CA PRO A 221 27.83 -0.58 -4.93
C PRO A 221 26.45 -0.51 -4.21
N LEU A 222 26.43 -0.89 -2.93
CA LEU A 222 25.24 -0.88 -2.08
C LEU A 222 25.41 0.14 -0.94
N GLY A 223 24.32 0.82 -0.59
CA GLY A 223 24.29 1.76 0.53
C GLY A 223 22.97 1.70 1.29
N LEU A 224 23.02 1.98 2.59
CA LEU A 224 21.86 2.08 3.45
C LEU A 224 21.92 3.37 4.26
N TYR A 225 20.78 4.06 4.39
CA TYR A 225 20.66 5.31 5.12
C TYR A 225 19.48 5.23 6.09
N CYS A 226 19.66 5.73 7.31
CA CYS A 226 18.58 6.00 8.26
C CYS A 226 18.91 7.21 9.14
N ARG A 227 17.92 7.75 9.86
CA ARG A 227 18.17 8.78 10.88
C ARG A 227 19.19 8.30 11.91
N ALA A 228 20.07 9.18 12.36
CA ALA A 228 21.12 8.83 13.33
C ALA A 228 20.55 8.20 14.62
N SER A 229 19.38 8.66 15.08
CA SER A 229 18.70 8.13 16.27
C SER A 229 18.20 6.68 16.12
N LEU A 230 18.14 6.14 14.90
CA LEU A 230 17.72 4.77 14.61
C LEU A 230 18.89 3.81 14.30
N ALA A 231 20.12 4.31 14.26
CA ALA A 231 21.30 3.53 13.85
C ALA A 231 21.50 2.23 14.64
N GLU A 232 21.21 2.23 15.96
CA GLU A 232 21.35 1.04 16.82
C GLU A 232 20.32 -0.05 16.51
N ALA A 233 19.14 0.33 15.95
CA ALA A 233 18.08 -0.60 15.58
C ALA A 233 18.14 -1.02 14.10
N PHE A 234 19.08 -0.47 13.35
CA PHE A 234 19.17 -0.69 11.91
C PHE A 234 19.97 -1.95 11.59
N ASP A 235 19.29 -3.06 11.35
CA ASP A 235 19.89 -4.37 11.07
C ASP A 235 20.36 -4.48 9.60
N THR A 236 21.40 -3.73 9.29
CA THR A 236 21.95 -3.55 7.94
C THR A 236 22.33 -4.86 7.24
N ASP A 237 22.87 -5.82 7.98
CA ASP A 237 23.30 -7.10 7.42
C ASP A 237 22.12 -7.85 6.79
N THR A 238 20.97 -7.93 7.47
CA THR A 238 19.79 -8.61 6.95
C THR A 238 19.22 -7.91 5.71
N ILE A 239 19.26 -6.57 5.67
CA ILE A 239 18.80 -5.80 4.52
C ILE A 239 19.74 -6.03 3.31
N PHE A 240 21.06 -5.97 3.52
CA PHE A 240 22.02 -6.27 2.46
C PHE A 240 21.90 -7.71 1.94
N ASP A 241 21.67 -8.69 2.82
CA ASP A 241 21.52 -10.08 2.42
C ASP A 241 20.31 -10.27 1.49
N VAL A 242 19.14 -9.70 1.83
CA VAL A 242 17.94 -9.73 0.97
C VAL A 242 18.22 -9.01 -0.35
N THR A 243 18.87 -7.85 -0.31
CA THR A 243 19.23 -7.08 -1.51
C THR A 243 20.12 -7.87 -2.46
N LYS A 244 21.15 -8.54 -1.95
CA LYS A 244 22.06 -9.37 -2.75
C LYS A 244 21.35 -10.59 -3.34
N GLN A 245 20.48 -11.25 -2.56
CA GLN A 245 19.67 -12.36 -3.04
C GLN A 245 18.72 -11.91 -4.16
N GLY A 246 18.08 -10.73 -4.02
CA GLY A 246 17.22 -10.14 -5.03
C GLY A 246 17.96 -9.83 -6.33
N LEU A 247 19.11 -9.15 -6.25
CA LEU A 247 19.93 -8.84 -7.43
C LEU A 247 20.33 -10.12 -8.17
N ALA A 248 20.81 -11.14 -7.45
CA ALA A 248 21.17 -12.44 -8.06
C ALA A 248 19.95 -13.11 -8.72
N TYR A 249 18.80 -13.08 -8.06
CA TYR A 249 17.56 -13.67 -8.56
C TYR A 249 17.07 -12.99 -9.83
N PHE A 250 16.89 -11.66 -9.83
CA PHE A 250 16.36 -10.93 -10.97
C PHE A 250 17.29 -10.98 -12.18
N HIS A 251 18.61 -10.91 -11.99
CA HIS A 251 19.55 -11.11 -13.09
C HIS A 251 19.42 -12.52 -13.71
N SER A 252 19.21 -13.56 -12.90
CA SER A 252 19.02 -14.93 -13.41
C SER A 252 17.70 -15.11 -14.16
N ARG A 253 16.65 -14.34 -13.79
CA ARG A 253 15.32 -14.45 -14.40
C ARG A 253 15.16 -13.59 -15.64
N PHE A 254 15.65 -12.34 -15.58
CA PHE A 254 15.43 -11.35 -16.63
C PHE A 254 16.53 -11.31 -17.69
N GLU A 255 17.73 -11.82 -17.39
CA GLU A 255 18.89 -11.83 -18.29
C GLU A 255 19.18 -10.43 -18.88
N TYR A 256 18.90 -9.39 -18.12
CA TYR A 256 19.19 -8.00 -18.42
C TYR A 256 19.92 -7.35 -17.24
N PRO A 257 21.13 -6.79 -17.44
CA PRO A 257 21.93 -6.25 -16.35
C PRO A 257 21.22 -5.03 -15.71
N TYR A 258 21.36 -4.88 -14.39
CA TYR A 258 20.92 -3.70 -13.66
C TYR A 258 21.62 -2.45 -14.22
N PRO A 259 20.86 -1.44 -14.74
CA PRO A 259 21.48 -0.40 -15.56
C PRO A 259 21.82 0.89 -14.81
N PHE A 260 21.45 1.02 -13.51
CA PHE A 260 21.49 2.30 -12.80
C PHE A 260 22.72 2.50 -11.90
N GLY A 261 23.75 1.69 -12.07
CA GLY A 261 25.08 1.85 -11.48
C GLY A 261 25.17 1.41 -10.02
N LYS A 262 24.57 2.13 -9.09
CA LYS A 262 24.53 1.84 -7.65
C LYS A 262 23.13 1.47 -7.20
N TYR A 263 22.99 0.72 -6.07
CA TYR A 263 21.71 0.41 -5.45
C TYR A 263 21.76 0.79 -3.98
N GLU A 264 21.28 1.97 -3.66
CA GLU A 264 21.20 2.49 -2.30
C GLU A 264 19.77 2.50 -1.82
N GLN A 265 19.56 2.45 -0.48
CA GLN A 265 18.24 2.36 0.14
C GLN A 265 18.19 3.33 1.33
N ALA A 266 17.22 4.24 1.35
CA ALA A 266 17.03 5.24 2.39
C ALA A 266 15.74 4.96 3.17
N PHE A 267 15.85 4.78 4.48
CA PHE A 267 14.71 4.58 5.38
C PHE A 267 14.38 5.93 6.05
N VAL A 268 13.22 6.49 5.70
CA VAL A 268 12.90 7.89 5.99
C VAL A 268 11.67 8.05 6.90
N PRO A 269 11.60 9.12 7.70
CA PRO A 269 10.51 9.37 8.64
C PRO A 269 9.24 9.88 7.95
N GLU A 270 8.08 9.65 8.56
CA GLU A 270 6.77 10.19 8.12
C GLU A 270 6.47 9.91 6.64
N TYR A 271 6.91 8.76 6.12
CA TYR A 271 6.75 8.40 4.73
C TYR A 271 5.33 7.89 4.46
N ASN A 272 4.67 8.42 3.43
CA ASN A 272 3.28 8.06 3.11
C ASN A 272 3.11 6.67 2.50
N LEU A 273 4.18 6.14 1.90
CA LEU A 273 4.20 4.88 1.18
C LEU A 273 4.98 3.81 1.96
N GLY A 274 4.89 2.56 1.53
CA GLY A 274 5.78 1.50 1.99
C GLY A 274 7.20 1.75 1.52
N ALA A 275 7.35 2.02 0.22
CA ALA A 275 8.61 2.37 -0.43
C ALA A 275 8.36 3.09 -1.77
N MET A 276 9.46 3.43 -2.48
CA MET A 276 9.46 4.05 -3.80
C MET A 276 10.72 3.65 -4.57
N GLU A 277 10.53 3.25 -5.80
CA GLU A 277 11.51 2.64 -6.69
C GLU A 277 12.54 3.59 -7.30
N ASN A 278 12.86 4.71 -6.70
CA ASN A 278 13.82 5.66 -7.29
C ASN A 278 15.15 4.96 -7.67
N PRO A 279 15.52 4.85 -8.97
CA PRO A 279 16.69 4.10 -9.38
C PRO A 279 17.98 4.71 -8.79
N GLY A 280 18.84 3.85 -8.27
CA GLY A 280 20.06 4.23 -7.59
C GLY A 280 19.91 4.67 -6.13
N LEU A 281 18.70 5.10 -5.68
CA LEU A 281 18.42 5.47 -4.29
C LEU A 281 16.95 5.22 -3.95
N VAL A 282 16.62 3.96 -3.68
CA VAL A 282 15.26 3.50 -3.30
C VAL A 282 14.90 4.05 -1.92
N THR A 283 13.68 4.55 -1.77
CA THR A 283 13.22 5.13 -0.49
C THR A 283 12.24 4.20 0.20
N PHE A 284 12.39 3.99 1.51
CA PHE A 284 11.53 3.13 2.35
C PHE A 284 11.01 3.90 3.55
N THR A 285 9.84 3.50 4.05
CA THR A 285 9.41 3.95 5.38
C THR A 285 10.33 3.41 6.47
N GLU A 286 10.68 4.26 7.44
CA GLU A 286 11.44 3.83 8.62
C GLU A 286 10.67 2.87 9.55
N ALA A 287 9.37 2.64 9.30
CA ALA A 287 8.59 1.59 9.99
C ALA A 287 9.18 0.18 9.77
N TYR A 288 10.05 0.00 8.76
CA TYR A 288 10.81 -1.22 8.53
C TYR A 288 12.11 -1.31 9.37
N ILE A 289 12.43 -0.32 10.19
CA ILE A 289 13.49 -0.37 11.22
C ILE A 289 12.83 -0.72 12.56
N PHE A 290 13.03 -1.95 13.00
CA PHE A 290 12.34 -2.50 14.15
C PHE A 290 13.06 -2.13 15.44
N ARG A 291 12.57 -1.10 16.16
CA ARG A 291 13.08 -0.68 17.48
C ARG A 291 12.64 -1.62 18.64
N SER A 292 11.56 -2.33 18.41
CA SER A 292 10.97 -3.31 19.30
C SER A 292 11.11 -4.71 18.71
N LYS A 293 10.74 -5.75 19.47
CA LYS A 293 10.75 -7.12 18.94
C LYS A 293 9.83 -7.20 17.71
N ALA A 294 10.39 -7.59 16.57
CA ALA A 294 9.66 -7.87 15.34
C ALA A 294 9.44 -9.37 15.15
N THR A 295 8.34 -9.72 14.52
CA THR A 295 8.02 -11.09 14.15
C THR A 295 8.69 -11.47 12.82
N HIS A 296 8.87 -12.77 12.59
CA HIS A 296 9.35 -13.27 11.30
C HIS A 296 8.51 -12.75 10.11
N ASP A 297 7.19 -12.65 10.29
CA ASP A 297 6.26 -12.11 9.31
C ASP A 297 6.50 -10.61 8.99
N GLN A 298 6.96 -9.81 9.97
CA GLN A 298 7.36 -8.42 9.72
C GLN A 298 8.67 -8.35 8.91
N TYR A 299 9.63 -9.23 9.19
CA TYR A 299 10.85 -9.36 8.37
C TYR A 299 10.56 -9.83 6.94
N GLU A 300 9.63 -10.79 6.77
CA GLU A 300 9.18 -11.24 5.44
C GLU A 300 8.48 -10.12 4.68
N ALA A 301 7.64 -9.32 5.35
CA ALA A 301 6.97 -8.17 4.73
C ALA A 301 7.99 -7.11 4.25
N ARG A 302 9.04 -6.83 5.07
CA ARG A 302 10.13 -5.95 4.65
C ARG A 302 10.90 -6.52 3.45
N ALA A 303 11.23 -7.81 3.47
CA ALA A 303 11.89 -8.48 2.35
C ALA A 303 11.04 -8.43 1.07
N ASN A 304 9.72 -8.62 1.20
CA ASN A 304 8.79 -8.48 0.07
C ASN A 304 8.83 -7.07 -0.52
N THR A 305 8.81 -6.03 0.31
CA THR A 305 8.88 -4.65 -0.16
C THR A 305 10.23 -4.36 -0.83
N ILE A 306 11.36 -4.79 -0.25
CA ILE A 306 12.69 -4.63 -0.87
C ILE A 306 12.72 -5.27 -2.26
N LEU A 307 12.16 -6.47 -2.42
CA LEU A 307 12.17 -7.18 -3.69
C LEU A 307 11.11 -6.66 -4.67
N HIS A 308 10.02 -6.06 -4.20
CA HIS A 308 9.06 -5.31 -5.00
C HIS A 308 9.73 -4.08 -5.65
N GLU A 309 10.37 -3.23 -4.83
CA GLU A 309 11.08 -2.05 -5.34
C GLU A 309 12.22 -2.43 -6.28
N MET A 310 12.90 -3.55 -6.02
CA MET A 310 13.95 -4.03 -6.92
C MET A 310 13.39 -4.52 -8.27
N ALA A 311 12.21 -5.13 -8.29
CA ALA A 311 11.59 -5.56 -9.55
C ALA A 311 11.23 -4.36 -10.45
N HIS A 312 10.90 -3.22 -9.86
CA HIS A 312 10.65 -1.97 -10.57
C HIS A 312 11.84 -1.49 -11.40
N MET A 313 13.07 -1.82 -11.03
CA MET A 313 14.26 -1.47 -11.81
C MET A 313 14.15 -1.91 -13.28
N TRP A 314 13.37 -2.95 -13.54
CA TRP A 314 13.05 -3.43 -14.90
C TRP A 314 11.63 -3.06 -15.32
N PHE A 315 10.63 -3.34 -14.46
CA PHE A 315 9.22 -3.00 -14.70
C PHE A 315 8.86 -1.66 -14.03
N GLY A 316 9.03 -0.55 -14.72
CA GLY A 316 8.78 0.80 -14.21
C GLY A 316 9.89 1.78 -14.55
N ASP A 317 11.15 1.45 -14.24
CA ASP A 317 12.28 2.35 -14.42
C ASP A 317 12.94 2.17 -15.80
N LEU A 318 13.36 0.94 -16.12
CA LEU A 318 13.92 0.64 -17.44
C LEU A 318 12.85 0.81 -18.51
N VAL A 319 11.67 0.20 -18.32
CA VAL A 319 10.53 0.30 -19.22
C VAL A 319 9.35 0.87 -18.45
N THR A 320 8.87 2.05 -18.85
CA THR A 320 7.85 2.83 -18.14
C THR A 320 6.58 2.93 -19.00
N MET A 321 5.41 3.04 -18.38
CA MET A 321 4.16 3.31 -19.08
C MET A 321 4.19 4.69 -19.77
N PHE A 322 3.39 4.88 -20.83
CA PHE A 322 3.20 6.19 -21.45
C PHE A 322 2.38 7.12 -20.58
N TRP A 323 1.32 6.61 -19.97
CA TRP A 323 0.44 7.34 -19.08
C TRP A 323 -0.07 6.41 -17.98
N TRP A 324 -0.68 6.96 -16.99
CA TRP A 324 -1.14 6.28 -15.76
C TRP A 324 -2.27 5.27 -15.99
N ASP A 325 -2.88 5.21 -17.19
CA ASP A 325 -3.81 4.14 -17.59
C ASP A 325 -3.17 2.75 -17.45
N ASP A 326 -1.89 2.66 -17.75
CA ASP A 326 -1.08 1.45 -17.70
C ASP A 326 -0.15 1.36 -16.47
N LEU A 327 -0.50 2.03 -15.37
CA LEU A 327 0.21 1.96 -14.07
C LEU A 327 0.46 0.51 -13.62
N TRP A 328 -0.47 -0.38 -13.91
CA TRP A 328 -0.40 -1.80 -13.60
C TRP A 328 0.80 -2.51 -14.24
N LEU A 329 1.32 -2.04 -15.38
CA LEU A 329 2.51 -2.59 -16.06
C LEU A 329 3.77 -2.54 -15.18
N LYS A 330 3.79 -1.67 -14.18
CA LYS A 330 4.84 -1.66 -13.17
C LYS A 330 4.35 -2.27 -11.85
N GLU A 331 3.26 -1.81 -11.29
CA GLU A 331 2.82 -2.17 -9.94
C GLU A 331 2.38 -3.62 -9.79
N SER A 332 1.55 -4.11 -10.72
CA SER A 332 1.13 -5.53 -10.69
C SER A 332 2.31 -6.48 -10.86
N PHE A 333 3.25 -6.12 -11.78
CA PHE A 333 4.44 -6.93 -12.01
C PHE A 333 5.37 -6.92 -10.79
N ALA A 334 5.63 -5.76 -10.19
CA ALA A 334 6.48 -5.66 -9.01
C ALA A 334 5.87 -6.41 -7.81
N ASP A 335 4.56 -6.33 -7.62
CA ASP A 335 3.87 -7.03 -6.52
C ASP A 335 3.91 -8.56 -6.70
N TYR A 336 3.72 -9.06 -7.94
CA TYR A 336 3.88 -10.47 -8.26
C TYR A 336 5.33 -10.94 -8.11
N MET A 337 6.28 -10.20 -8.69
CA MET A 337 7.69 -10.55 -8.69
C MET A 337 8.32 -10.45 -7.29
N GLY A 338 7.87 -9.51 -6.47
CA GLY A 338 8.26 -9.40 -5.06
C GLY A 338 7.90 -10.67 -4.28
N ALA A 339 6.64 -11.10 -4.35
CA ALA A 339 6.19 -12.33 -3.69
C ALA A 339 6.90 -13.59 -4.23
N LEU A 340 7.10 -13.68 -5.54
CA LEU A 340 7.81 -14.80 -6.17
C LEU A 340 9.29 -14.83 -5.76
N ALA A 341 9.94 -13.66 -5.70
CA ALA A 341 11.35 -13.57 -5.30
C ALA A 341 11.54 -13.91 -3.81
N VAL A 342 10.62 -13.48 -2.92
CA VAL A 342 10.64 -13.92 -1.51
C VAL A 342 10.55 -15.44 -1.44
N ALA A 343 9.65 -16.08 -2.19
CA ALA A 343 9.51 -17.53 -2.18
C ALA A 343 10.76 -18.26 -2.74
N GLU A 344 11.32 -17.79 -3.86
CA GLU A 344 12.36 -18.51 -4.59
C GLU A 344 13.79 -18.08 -4.25
N ALA A 345 14.04 -16.79 -3.96
CA ALA A 345 15.38 -16.31 -3.65
C ALA A 345 15.72 -16.43 -2.16
N THR A 346 14.78 -16.13 -1.26
CA THR A 346 15.01 -16.26 0.19
C THR A 346 14.62 -17.65 0.72
N GLY A 347 13.85 -18.42 -0.06
CA GLY A 347 13.38 -19.75 0.32
C GLY A 347 12.24 -19.73 1.34
N SER A 348 11.50 -18.60 1.47
CA SER A 348 10.36 -18.49 2.37
C SER A 348 9.23 -19.42 1.94
N ALA A 349 8.81 -20.32 2.84
CA ALA A 349 7.66 -21.19 2.63
C ALA A 349 6.32 -20.48 2.84
N THR A 350 6.33 -19.26 3.42
CA THR A 350 5.14 -18.50 3.82
C THR A 350 4.77 -17.37 2.87
N SER A 351 5.60 -17.02 1.90
CA SER A 351 5.40 -15.90 0.97
C SER A 351 4.02 -15.92 0.29
N TRP A 352 3.61 -17.04 -0.29
CA TRP A 352 2.29 -17.16 -0.93
C TRP A 352 1.12 -17.21 0.08
N VAL A 353 1.37 -17.66 1.32
CA VAL A 353 0.40 -17.56 2.43
C VAL A 353 0.19 -16.10 2.82
N SER A 354 1.27 -15.35 2.96
CA SER A 354 1.25 -13.90 3.22
C SER A 354 0.57 -13.13 2.09
N PHE A 355 0.84 -13.50 0.84
CA PHE A 355 0.20 -12.93 -0.34
C PHE A 355 -1.32 -13.14 -0.31
N ALA A 356 -1.79 -14.37 -0.07
CA ALA A 356 -3.22 -14.69 0.02
C ALA A 356 -3.92 -13.96 1.16
N ASN A 357 -3.30 -13.89 2.34
CA ASN A 357 -3.90 -13.32 3.54
C ASN A 357 -3.88 -11.79 3.59
N ARG A 358 -2.94 -11.12 2.92
CA ARG A 358 -2.74 -9.67 2.99
C ARG A 358 -3.01 -8.98 1.66
N ARG A 359 -2.24 -9.31 0.62
CA ARG A 359 -2.33 -8.63 -0.67
C ARG A 359 -3.65 -8.91 -1.35
N LYS A 360 -3.98 -10.18 -1.50
CA LYS A 360 -5.23 -10.60 -2.14
C LYS A 360 -6.48 -10.19 -1.36
N ALA A 361 -6.39 -10.20 -0.02
CA ALA A 361 -7.46 -9.70 0.84
C ALA A 361 -7.72 -8.20 0.63
N TRP A 362 -6.67 -7.40 0.43
CA TRP A 362 -6.79 -5.98 0.06
C TRP A 362 -7.44 -5.80 -1.31
N ALA A 363 -7.05 -6.60 -2.31
CA ALA A 363 -7.70 -6.60 -3.61
C ALA A 363 -9.20 -6.92 -3.51
N TYR A 364 -9.58 -7.95 -2.77
CA TYR A 364 -10.98 -8.31 -2.57
C TYR A 364 -11.80 -7.22 -1.86
N LEU A 365 -11.18 -6.50 -0.91
CA LEU A 365 -11.81 -5.35 -0.27
C LEU A 365 -12.12 -4.26 -1.30
N GLN A 366 -11.12 -3.86 -2.08
CA GLN A 366 -11.19 -2.74 -3.01
C GLN A 366 -12.09 -3.04 -4.22
N ASP A 367 -11.97 -4.23 -4.79
CA ASP A 367 -12.68 -4.63 -6.04
C ASP A 367 -14.18 -4.94 -5.82
N GLN A 368 -14.66 -4.89 -4.60
CA GLN A 368 -16.08 -4.99 -4.24
C GLN A 368 -16.73 -3.63 -3.93
N LEU A 369 -15.97 -2.55 -3.94
CA LEU A 369 -16.48 -1.20 -3.70
C LEU A 369 -17.17 -0.62 -4.93
N PRO A 370 -18.09 0.33 -4.77
CA PRO A 370 -18.69 1.05 -5.89
C PRO A 370 -17.71 1.84 -6.76
N SER A 371 -16.51 2.08 -6.23
CA SER A 371 -15.40 2.74 -6.91
C SER A 371 -14.49 1.78 -7.68
N THR A 372 -14.85 0.49 -7.78
CA THR A 372 -14.05 -0.50 -8.50
C THR A 372 -13.86 -0.12 -9.96
N HIS A 373 -12.75 -0.56 -10.53
CA HIS A 373 -12.39 -0.30 -11.92
C HIS A 373 -11.63 -1.50 -12.51
N PRO A 374 -11.48 -1.60 -13.83
CA PRO A 374 -10.59 -2.57 -14.45
C PRO A 374 -9.13 -2.38 -14.01
N ILE A 375 -8.29 -3.41 -14.17
CA ILE A 375 -6.84 -3.30 -13.91
C ILE A 375 -6.23 -2.25 -14.85
N THR A 376 -6.55 -2.28 -16.14
CA THR A 376 -6.27 -1.20 -17.08
C THR A 376 -7.37 -0.14 -16.93
N ALA A 377 -7.06 0.95 -16.26
CA ALA A 377 -8.02 1.99 -15.91
C ALA A 377 -8.08 3.11 -16.95
N ASP A 378 -9.14 3.92 -16.92
CA ASP A 378 -9.27 5.14 -17.76
C ASP A 378 -8.88 6.37 -16.89
N ILE A 379 -7.62 6.75 -16.94
CA ILE A 379 -7.04 7.81 -16.11
C ILE A 379 -6.99 9.12 -16.88
N VAL A 380 -7.95 9.98 -16.63
CA VAL A 380 -8.14 11.24 -17.36
C VAL A 380 -7.17 12.35 -16.95
N ASP A 381 -6.65 12.31 -15.71
CA ASP A 381 -5.79 13.33 -15.11
C ASP A 381 -4.98 12.79 -13.93
N LEU A 382 -4.13 13.63 -13.33
CA LEU A 382 -3.25 13.24 -12.22
C LEU A 382 -3.99 12.99 -10.89
N GLU A 383 -5.13 13.64 -10.64
CA GLU A 383 -5.94 13.33 -9.45
C GLU A 383 -6.53 11.92 -9.55
N ALA A 384 -7.01 11.53 -10.73
CA ALA A 384 -7.46 10.17 -11.00
C ALA A 384 -6.28 9.18 -10.89
N ALA A 385 -5.09 9.53 -11.38
CA ALA A 385 -3.89 8.71 -11.23
C ALA A 385 -3.59 8.44 -9.74
N LYS A 386 -3.58 9.47 -8.90
CA LYS A 386 -3.31 9.34 -7.47
C LYS A 386 -4.30 8.42 -6.73
N GLN A 387 -5.55 8.35 -7.20
CA GLN A 387 -6.57 7.45 -6.63
C GLN A 387 -6.47 6.01 -7.14
N ASN A 388 -5.64 5.75 -8.16
CA ASN A 388 -5.49 4.44 -8.78
C ASN A 388 -4.37 3.59 -8.17
N PHE A 389 -3.64 4.11 -7.18
CA PHE A 389 -2.70 3.35 -6.36
C PHE A 389 -3.46 2.56 -5.30
N ASP A 390 -4.13 1.51 -5.73
CA ASP A 390 -5.07 0.76 -4.91
C ASP A 390 -4.91 -0.77 -5.06
N GLY A 391 -5.69 -1.53 -4.29
CA GLY A 391 -5.63 -2.99 -4.29
C GLY A 391 -5.94 -3.63 -5.63
N ILE A 392 -6.56 -2.91 -6.56
CA ILE A 392 -6.85 -3.42 -7.92
C ILE A 392 -5.56 -3.36 -8.75
N THR A 393 -4.94 -2.20 -8.84
CA THR A 393 -3.71 -2.01 -9.61
C THR A 393 -2.55 -2.86 -9.09
N TYR A 394 -2.41 -3.02 -7.78
CA TYR A 394 -1.36 -3.84 -7.16
C TYR A 394 -1.75 -5.32 -7.08
N ALA A 395 -2.62 -5.66 -6.18
CA ALA A 395 -2.81 -7.03 -5.71
C ALA A 395 -3.77 -7.87 -6.56
N LYS A 396 -4.86 -7.28 -7.13
CA LYS A 396 -5.67 -7.96 -8.15
C LYS A 396 -4.80 -8.20 -9.39
N GLY A 397 -4.07 -7.19 -9.85
CA GLY A 397 -3.17 -7.32 -10.99
C GLY A 397 -2.12 -8.40 -10.77
N ALA A 398 -1.43 -8.44 -9.63
CA ALA A 398 -0.48 -9.50 -9.29
C ALA A 398 -1.13 -10.89 -9.25
N SER A 399 -2.37 -11.00 -8.73
CA SER A 399 -3.12 -12.26 -8.74
C SER A 399 -3.48 -12.72 -10.15
N VAL A 400 -3.78 -11.78 -11.03
CA VAL A 400 -4.06 -12.04 -12.45
C VAL A 400 -2.78 -12.43 -13.20
N LEU A 401 -1.62 -11.85 -12.86
CA LEU A 401 -0.33 -12.32 -13.38
C LEU A 401 0.00 -13.73 -12.90
N LYS A 402 -0.31 -14.10 -11.65
CA LYS A 402 -0.19 -15.48 -11.16
C LYS A 402 -1.09 -16.43 -11.97
N GLN A 403 -2.33 -16.02 -12.28
CA GLN A 403 -3.23 -16.75 -13.18
C GLN A 403 -2.66 -16.84 -14.61
N LEU A 404 -2.05 -15.77 -15.12
CA LEU A 404 -1.40 -15.77 -16.44
C LEU A 404 -0.26 -16.80 -16.48
N VAL A 405 0.58 -16.86 -15.45
CA VAL A 405 1.66 -17.84 -15.34
C VAL A 405 1.13 -19.27 -15.27
N ALA A 406 0.02 -19.49 -14.55
CA ALA A 406 -0.66 -20.79 -14.52
C ALA A 406 -1.25 -21.17 -15.89
N TYR A 407 -1.72 -20.20 -16.66
CA TYR A 407 -2.34 -20.36 -17.99
C TYR A 407 -1.30 -20.57 -19.09
N ALA A 408 -0.25 -19.73 -19.16
CA ALA A 408 0.74 -19.69 -20.24
C ALA A 408 2.00 -20.53 -19.95
N GLY A 409 2.26 -20.82 -18.67
CA GLY A 409 3.50 -21.43 -18.20
C GLY A 409 4.60 -20.40 -17.88
N SER A 410 5.39 -20.67 -16.82
CA SER A 410 6.42 -19.75 -16.34
C SER A 410 7.54 -19.48 -17.36
N GLY A 411 7.88 -20.49 -18.20
CA GLY A 411 8.90 -20.34 -19.24
C GLY A 411 8.52 -19.27 -20.27
N ALA A 412 7.31 -19.32 -20.80
CA ALA A 412 6.81 -18.35 -21.78
C ALA A 412 6.67 -16.95 -21.15
N PHE A 413 6.24 -16.85 -19.88
CA PHE A 413 6.15 -15.59 -19.16
C PHE A 413 7.50 -14.87 -19.05
N PHE A 414 8.55 -15.57 -18.62
CA PHE A 414 9.89 -14.96 -18.50
C PHE A 414 10.53 -14.68 -19.86
N GLU A 415 10.27 -15.50 -20.88
CA GLU A 415 10.74 -15.21 -22.25
C GLU A 415 10.10 -13.92 -22.80
N ALA A 416 8.79 -13.72 -22.58
CA ALA A 416 8.12 -12.48 -22.92
C ALA A 416 8.72 -11.28 -22.19
N ALA A 417 8.98 -11.40 -20.87
CA ALA A 417 9.59 -10.34 -20.08
C ALA A 417 10.99 -9.95 -20.61
N ARG A 418 11.84 -10.95 -20.92
CA ARG A 418 13.16 -10.70 -21.51
C ARG A 418 13.09 -10.00 -22.86
N ALA A 419 12.17 -10.41 -23.73
CA ALA A 419 11.95 -9.77 -25.03
C ALA A 419 11.48 -8.33 -24.86
N TYR A 420 10.54 -8.11 -23.94
CA TYR A 420 9.99 -6.80 -23.61
C TYR A 420 11.08 -5.83 -23.12
N PHE A 421 11.97 -6.23 -22.21
CA PHE A 421 13.06 -5.38 -21.74
C PHE A 421 14.05 -5.06 -22.85
N ARG A 422 14.46 -6.05 -23.63
CA ARG A 422 15.41 -5.82 -24.74
C ARG A 422 14.87 -4.86 -25.80
N THR A 423 13.56 -4.93 -26.07
CA THR A 423 12.92 -4.13 -27.13
C THR A 423 12.67 -2.69 -26.69
N HIS A 424 12.30 -2.49 -25.43
CA HIS A 424 11.78 -1.22 -24.93
C HIS A 424 12.68 -0.53 -23.87
N ALA A 425 13.94 -1.01 -23.68
CA ALA A 425 14.86 -0.45 -22.71
C ALA A 425 14.96 1.09 -22.79
N PHE A 426 14.82 1.74 -21.62
CA PHE A 426 14.80 3.21 -21.45
C PHE A 426 13.67 3.93 -22.20
N GLY A 427 12.70 3.19 -22.73
CA GLY A 427 11.53 3.69 -23.43
C GLY A 427 10.25 3.61 -22.61
N ASN A 428 9.13 3.86 -23.31
CA ASN A 428 7.78 3.83 -22.76
C ASN A 428 6.93 2.83 -23.54
N THR A 429 5.96 2.21 -22.86
CA THR A 429 5.12 1.15 -23.41
C THR A 429 3.65 1.29 -23.02
N ARG A 430 2.81 0.53 -23.71
CA ARG A 430 1.38 0.34 -23.44
C ARG A 430 1.09 -1.15 -23.26
N LEU A 431 -0.15 -1.47 -22.90
CA LEU A 431 -0.63 -2.85 -22.80
C LEU A 431 -0.33 -3.67 -24.06
N GLU A 432 -0.51 -3.09 -25.25
CA GLU A 432 -0.32 -3.80 -26.52
C GLU A 432 1.12 -4.30 -26.74
N ASP A 433 2.12 -3.56 -26.23
CA ASP A 433 3.53 -3.95 -26.33
C ASP A 433 3.82 -5.22 -25.53
N LEU A 434 3.27 -5.31 -24.30
CA LEU A 434 3.37 -6.50 -23.48
C LEU A 434 2.59 -7.68 -24.09
N LEU A 435 1.37 -7.45 -24.60
CA LEU A 435 0.56 -8.50 -25.24
C LEU A 435 1.24 -9.06 -26.48
N SER A 436 1.94 -8.23 -27.24
CA SER A 436 2.75 -8.69 -28.39
C SER A 436 3.85 -9.65 -27.93
N ALA A 437 4.62 -9.28 -26.90
CA ALA A 437 5.68 -10.12 -26.36
C ALA A 437 5.13 -11.45 -25.79
N LEU A 438 3.99 -11.41 -25.09
CA LEU A 438 3.32 -12.61 -24.57
C LEU A 438 2.77 -13.50 -25.69
N SER A 439 2.17 -12.93 -26.73
CA SER A 439 1.65 -13.68 -27.87
C SER A 439 2.77 -14.39 -28.63
N ASP A 440 3.91 -13.72 -28.83
CA ASP A 440 5.09 -14.30 -29.47
C ASP A 440 5.67 -15.45 -28.65
N ALA A 441 5.80 -15.28 -27.32
CA ALA A 441 6.37 -16.30 -26.44
C ALA A 441 5.44 -17.51 -26.24
N THR A 442 4.13 -17.32 -26.23
CA THR A 442 3.14 -18.40 -26.02
C THR A 442 2.69 -19.05 -27.31
N GLY A 443 2.81 -18.37 -28.45
CA GLY A 443 2.23 -18.77 -29.73
C GLY A 443 0.68 -18.66 -29.76
N GLN A 444 0.07 -17.92 -28.80
CA GLN A 444 -1.37 -17.74 -28.67
C GLN A 444 -1.73 -16.24 -28.73
N ASP A 445 -2.89 -15.92 -29.29
CA ASP A 445 -3.43 -14.56 -29.19
C ASP A 445 -3.92 -14.27 -27.77
N MET A 446 -3.21 -13.39 -27.05
CA MET A 446 -3.52 -13.01 -25.69
C MET A 446 -4.57 -11.89 -25.55
N THR A 447 -5.08 -11.37 -26.67
CA THR A 447 -6.01 -10.23 -26.69
C THR A 447 -7.32 -10.56 -25.94
N VAL A 448 -7.91 -11.73 -26.20
CA VAL A 448 -9.17 -12.14 -25.55
C VAL A 448 -8.98 -12.33 -24.04
N TRP A 449 -7.87 -12.96 -23.64
CA TRP A 449 -7.53 -13.11 -22.22
C TRP A 449 -7.39 -11.75 -21.52
N ALA A 450 -6.69 -10.80 -22.16
CA ALA A 450 -6.51 -9.45 -21.65
C ALA A 450 -7.83 -8.69 -21.51
N GLN A 451 -8.71 -8.78 -22.50
CA GLN A 451 -10.05 -8.17 -22.42
C GLN A 451 -10.85 -8.70 -21.24
N GLN A 452 -10.80 -10.00 -20.98
CA GLN A 452 -11.56 -10.63 -19.89
C GLN A 452 -10.98 -10.34 -18.51
N TRP A 453 -9.65 -10.33 -18.36
CA TRP A 453 -8.99 -10.19 -17.08
C TRP A 453 -8.55 -8.77 -16.73
N LEU A 454 -8.05 -8.01 -17.70
CA LEU A 454 -7.47 -6.69 -17.47
C LEU A 454 -8.46 -5.53 -17.67
N GLN A 455 -9.50 -5.74 -18.52
CA GLN A 455 -10.43 -4.68 -18.94
C GLN A 455 -11.83 -4.83 -18.35
N THR A 456 -12.00 -5.70 -17.36
CA THR A 456 -13.27 -5.88 -16.61
C THR A 456 -13.05 -5.70 -15.12
N SER A 457 -14.06 -5.18 -14.43
CA SER A 457 -14.04 -4.95 -12.98
C SER A 457 -14.76 -6.06 -12.18
N GLY A 458 -14.64 -6.02 -10.87
CA GLY A 458 -15.31 -6.91 -9.94
C GLY A 458 -14.63 -8.27 -9.74
N VAL A 459 -15.01 -8.93 -8.65
CA VAL A 459 -14.48 -10.23 -8.23
C VAL A 459 -15.45 -11.33 -8.65
N PRO A 460 -15.04 -12.31 -9.47
CA PRO A 460 -15.88 -13.48 -9.76
C PRO A 460 -16.09 -14.33 -8.50
N LEU A 461 -17.25 -14.94 -8.39
CA LEU A 461 -17.61 -15.89 -7.33
C LEU A 461 -17.68 -17.29 -7.93
N LEU A 462 -16.90 -18.22 -7.38
CA LEU A 462 -16.92 -19.63 -7.77
C LEU A 462 -17.57 -20.47 -6.68
N GLY A 463 -18.50 -21.34 -7.06
CA GLY A 463 -19.18 -22.27 -6.16
C GLY A 463 -19.34 -23.64 -6.80
N ALA A 464 -19.33 -24.72 -6.00
CA ALA A 464 -19.57 -26.06 -6.48
C ALA A 464 -21.02 -26.49 -6.20
N GLU A 465 -21.71 -26.95 -7.23
CA GLU A 465 -22.94 -27.74 -7.11
C GLU A 465 -22.57 -29.20 -7.27
N VAL A 466 -22.95 -30.02 -6.27
CA VAL A 466 -22.56 -31.43 -6.21
C VAL A 466 -23.74 -32.31 -6.02
N GLU A 467 -23.80 -33.39 -6.77
CA GLU A 467 -24.75 -34.50 -6.54
C GLU A 467 -23.96 -35.76 -6.17
N VAL A 468 -24.44 -36.48 -5.18
CA VAL A 468 -23.87 -37.76 -4.75
C VAL A 468 -24.85 -38.91 -4.94
N ASP A 469 -24.32 -40.10 -5.16
CA ASP A 469 -25.12 -41.33 -5.22
C ASP A 469 -25.33 -41.94 -3.81
N ASP A 470 -26.04 -43.07 -3.75
CA ASP A 470 -26.33 -43.75 -2.51
C ASP A 470 -25.09 -44.32 -1.79
N ASP A 471 -23.98 -44.49 -2.51
CA ASP A 471 -22.69 -44.94 -1.98
C ASP A 471 -21.78 -43.79 -1.55
N GLY A 472 -22.26 -42.53 -1.71
CA GLY A 472 -21.52 -41.30 -1.34
C GLY A 472 -20.45 -40.92 -2.34
N ALA A 473 -20.52 -41.37 -3.59
CA ALA A 473 -19.66 -40.94 -4.68
C ALA A 473 -20.33 -39.84 -5.52
N TYR A 474 -19.53 -38.95 -6.08
CA TYR A 474 -20.05 -37.90 -6.95
C TYR A 474 -20.75 -38.48 -8.21
N ARG A 475 -22.00 -38.09 -8.41
CA ARG A 475 -22.75 -38.32 -9.64
C ARG A 475 -22.50 -37.18 -10.64
N SER A 476 -22.48 -35.98 -10.12
CA SER A 476 -22.08 -34.76 -10.87
C SER A 476 -21.36 -33.77 -9.97
N VAL A 477 -20.45 -33.00 -10.57
CA VAL A 477 -19.81 -31.82 -9.96
C VAL A 477 -19.82 -30.76 -11.03
N VAL A 478 -20.41 -29.60 -10.73
CA VAL A 478 -20.48 -28.42 -11.61
C VAL A 478 -19.90 -27.22 -10.87
N ILE A 479 -18.93 -26.55 -11.46
CA ILE A 479 -18.45 -25.28 -10.95
C ILE A 479 -19.22 -24.15 -11.61
N HIS A 480 -19.97 -23.42 -10.82
CA HIS A 480 -20.68 -22.20 -11.22
C HIS A 480 -19.78 -21.00 -11.04
N GLN A 481 -19.84 -20.08 -12.02
CA GLN A 481 -19.22 -18.77 -11.95
C GLN A 481 -20.30 -17.71 -11.99
N ASP A 482 -20.43 -16.91 -10.93
CA ASP A 482 -21.20 -15.67 -10.88
C ASP A 482 -20.21 -14.49 -10.98
N ALA A 483 -20.30 -13.73 -12.07
CA ALA A 483 -19.44 -12.62 -12.33
C ALA A 483 -20.20 -11.53 -13.09
N ILE A 484 -20.51 -10.47 -12.39
CA ILE A 484 -21.11 -9.25 -12.93
C ILE A 484 -20.11 -8.13 -12.75
N ASP A 485 -19.83 -7.40 -13.81
CA ASP A 485 -19.06 -6.16 -13.75
C ASP A 485 -19.90 -5.10 -13.03
N PRO A 486 -19.53 -4.65 -11.84
CA PRO A 486 -20.36 -3.74 -11.03
C PRO A 486 -20.44 -2.32 -11.60
N VAL A 487 -19.56 -1.95 -12.54
CA VAL A 487 -19.56 -0.64 -13.20
C VAL A 487 -20.53 -0.63 -14.37
N THR A 488 -20.53 -1.69 -15.19
CA THR A 488 -21.33 -1.77 -16.42
C THR A 488 -22.63 -2.57 -16.24
N GLY A 489 -22.73 -3.41 -15.22
CA GLY A 489 -23.81 -4.37 -15.02
C GLY A 489 -23.80 -5.55 -15.99
N ALA A 490 -22.79 -5.68 -16.83
CA ALA A 490 -22.65 -6.76 -17.80
C ALA A 490 -22.05 -8.02 -17.15
N ALA A 491 -22.32 -9.19 -17.77
CA ALA A 491 -21.64 -10.41 -17.38
C ALA A 491 -20.14 -10.32 -17.68
N ALA A 492 -19.29 -10.59 -16.69
CA ALA A 492 -17.83 -10.53 -16.76
C ALA A 492 -17.22 -11.93 -16.54
N ILE A 493 -17.71 -12.91 -17.24
CA ILE A 493 -17.24 -14.31 -17.16
C ILE A 493 -15.79 -14.38 -17.63
N ARG A 494 -14.93 -15.02 -16.80
CA ARG A 494 -13.49 -15.17 -17.05
C ARG A 494 -13.08 -16.63 -17.12
N PRO A 495 -12.12 -17.01 -17.97
CA PRO A 495 -11.54 -18.35 -17.93
C PRO A 495 -10.58 -18.49 -16.74
N HIS A 496 -10.74 -19.55 -15.93
CA HIS A 496 -9.87 -19.84 -14.80
C HIS A 496 -9.08 -21.13 -15.05
N GLN A 497 -7.76 -21.08 -14.88
CA GLN A 497 -6.93 -22.27 -14.74
C GLN A 497 -6.73 -22.47 -13.22
N LEU A 498 -7.36 -23.51 -12.65
CA LEU A 498 -7.35 -23.71 -11.20
C LEU A 498 -7.23 -25.17 -10.82
N ARG A 499 -7.01 -25.42 -9.55
CA ARG A 499 -6.97 -26.76 -8.95
C ARG A 499 -8.14 -26.97 -8.03
N LEU A 500 -8.77 -28.15 -8.10
CA LEU A 500 -9.73 -28.66 -7.13
C LEU A 500 -9.01 -29.62 -6.19
N GLY A 501 -8.94 -29.29 -4.90
CA GLY A 501 -8.33 -30.13 -3.86
C GLY A 501 -9.37 -31.00 -3.15
N LEU A 502 -9.05 -32.28 -2.98
CA LEU A 502 -9.89 -33.24 -2.27
C LEU A 502 -9.25 -33.55 -0.92
N TYR A 503 -9.91 -33.15 0.18
CA TYR A 503 -9.36 -33.32 1.52
C TYR A 503 -10.22 -34.24 2.36
N ARG A 504 -9.55 -35.08 3.19
CA ARG A 504 -10.23 -36.01 4.12
C ARG A 504 -9.57 -36.00 5.48
N PHE A 505 -10.35 -36.26 6.51
CA PHE A 505 -9.81 -36.49 7.83
C PHE A 505 -9.00 -37.81 7.90
N ALA A 506 -7.75 -37.69 8.36
CA ALA A 506 -6.87 -38.79 8.71
C ALA A 506 -6.23 -38.50 10.08
N ALA A 507 -6.51 -39.34 11.07
CA ALA A 507 -6.03 -39.16 12.45
C ALA A 507 -6.30 -37.79 13.07
N GLY A 508 -7.40 -37.14 12.68
CA GLY A 508 -7.81 -35.83 13.19
C GLY A 508 -7.26 -34.63 12.40
N THR A 509 -6.40 -34.86 11.40
CA THR A 509 -5.87 -33.84 10.49
C THR A 509 -6.59 -33.93 9.14
N LEU A 510 -6.85 -32.80 8.50
CA LEU A 510 -7.47 -32.71 7.18
C LEU A 510 -6.36 -32.69 6.14
N VAL A 511 -6.12 -33.84 5.48
CA VAL A 511 -5.04 -34.06 4.52
C VAL A 511 -5.56 -34.12 3.10
N ARG A 512 -4.77 -33.63 2.14
CA ARG A 512 -5.10 -33.73 0.72
C ARG A 512 -4.92 -35.17 0.22
N THR A 513 -6.01 -35.78 -0.21
CA THR A 513 -6.03 -37.17 -0.74
C THR A 513 -6.02 -37.22 -2.25
N GLY A 514 -6.31 -36.11 -2.92
CA GLY A 514 -6.30 -35.99 -4.37
C GLY A 514 -6.43 -34.54 -4.82
N ALA A 515 -6.11 -34.27 -6.08
CA ALA A 515 -6.34 -32.97 -6.70
C ALA A 515 -6.54 -33.15 -8.21
N VAL A 516 -7.30 -32.24 -8.82
CA VAL A 516 -7.56 -32.20 -10.26
C VAL A 516 -7.32 -30.78 -10.74
N ASP A 517 -6.45 -30.59 -11.74
CA ASP A 517 -6.28 -29.31 -12.42
C ASP A 517 -7.34 -29.17 -13.50
N VAL A 518 -8.12 -28.10 -13.46
CA VAL A 518 -9.26 -27.89 -14.33
C VAL A 518 -9.24 -26.49 -14.93
N ARG A 519 -9.84 -26.37 -16.13
CA ARG A 519 -10.18 -25.08 -16.72
C ARG A 519 -11.67 -24.82 -16.54
N VAL A 520 -12.00 -23.79 -15.80
CA VAL A 520 -13.38 -23.31 -15.66
C VAL A 520 -13.60 -22.23 -16.74
N ASP A 521 -14.56 -22.47 -17.63
CA ASP A 521 -14.84 -21.58 -18.75
C ASP A 521 -16.38 -21.47 -18.94
N GLY A 522 -16.90 -20.27 -18.82
CA GLY A 522 -18.34 -20.03 -18.85
C GLY A 522 -18.99 -19.90 -17.45
N ALA A 523 -20.32 -19.74 -17.43
CA ALA A 523 -21.08 -19.55 -16.20
C ALA A 523 -21.27 -20.87 -15.42
N ALA A 524 -21.15 -22.02 -16.07
CA ALA A 524 -21.18 -23.34 -15.48
C ALA A 524 -20.22 -24.27 -16.24
N THR A 525 -19.43 -25.03 -15.50
CA THR A 525 -18.45 -25.98 -16.07
C THR A 525 -18.61 -27.33 -15.38
N ASP A 526 -18.92 -28.37 -16.13
CA ASP A 526 -18.94 -29.75 -15.65
C ASP A 526 -17.54 -30.27 -15.36
N ILE A 527 -17.37 -31.02 -14.28
CA ILE A 527 -16.08 -31.61 -13.87
C ILE A 527 -16.19 -33.14 -13.90
N PRO A 528 -16.16 -33.75 -15.10
CA PRO A 528 -16.33 -35.19 -15.26
C PRO A 528 -15.21 -36.00 -14.58
N GLU A 529 -14.02 -35.42 -14.37
CA GLU A 529 -12.90 -36.06 -13.70
C GLU A 529 -13.21 -36.49 -12.26
N LEU A 530 -14.17 -35.85 -11.60
CA LEU A 530 -14.58 -36.18 -10.24
C LEU A 530 -15.74 -37.18 -10.16
N VAL A 531 -16.41 -37.48 -11.26
CA VAL A 531 -17.54 -38.42 -11.27
C VAL A 531 -17.08 -39.83 -10.84
N GLY A 532 -17.80 -40.45 -9.93
CA GLY A 532 -17.47 -41.75 -9.33
C GLY A 532 -16.41 -41.67 -8.20
N THR A 533 -15.83 -40.49 -7.94
CA THR A 533 -14.96 -40.29 -6.79
C THR A 533 -15.77 -40.13 -5.51
N ALA A 534 -15.40 -40.82 -4.44
CA ALA A 534 -16.07 -40.65 -3.16
C ALA A 534 -15.98 -39.19 -2.67
N GLN A 535 -17.13 -38.59 -2.26
CA GLN A 535 -17.18 -37.21 -1.79
C GLN A 535 -16.17 -36.98 -0.65
N PRO A 536 -15.26 -36.00 -0.75
CA PRO A 536 -14.32 -35.67 0.32
C PRO A 536 -15.03 -35.00 1.51
N ASP A 537 -14.30 -34.79 2.61
CA ASP A 537 -14.80 -33.98 3.71
C ASP A 537 -14.75 -32.49 3.35
N LEU A 538 -13.76 -32.08 2.50
CA LEU A 538 -13.66 -30.75 1.93
C LEU A 538 -13.30 -30.83 0.44
N LEU A 539 -14.12 -30.25 -0.42
CA LEU A 539 -13.80 -29.92 -1.81
C LEU A 539 -13.33 -28.46 -1.85
N LEU A 540 -12.03 -28.25 -2.03
CA LEU A 540 -11.43 -26.91 -2.08
C LEU A 540 -11.28 -26.44 -3.53
N ILE A 541 -12.08 -25.45 -3.91
CA ILE A 541 -11.92 -24.72 -5.18
C ILE A 541 -10.70 -23.81 -5.05
N ASN A 542 -9.87 -23.74 -6.10
CA ASN A 542 -8.64 -22.94 -6.14
C ASN A 542 -7.57 -23.38 -5.12
N ASP A 543 -7.41 -24.70 -4.90
CA ASP A 543 -6.30 -25.24 -4.13
C ASP A 543 -4.96 -24.80 -4.77
N GLY A 544 -4.02 -24.28 -3.97
CA GLY A 544 -2.78 -23.65 -4.44
C GLY A 544 -2.92 -22.16 -4.83
N ASP A 545 -4.12 -21.58 -4.69
CA ASP A 545 -4.39 -20.15 -4.92
C ASP A 545 -3.97 -19.64 -6.30
N LEU A 546 -4.33 -20.38 -7.36
CA LEU A 546 -3.88 -20.11 -8.73
C LEU A 546 -4.70 -19.02 -9.44
N THR A 547 -5.92 -18.73 -8.99
CA THR A 547 -6.80 -17.73 -9.63
C THR A 547 -7.31 -16.67 -8.66
N TYR A 548 -7.82 -15.58 -9.20
CA TYR A 548 -8.48 -14.50 -8.48
C TYR A 548 -9.99 -14.70 -8.51
N ALA A 549 -10.57 -15.16 -7.40
CA ALA A 549 -12.01 -15.39 -7.24
C ALA A 549 -12.38 -15.55 -5.76
N LYS A 550 -13.59 -15.11 -5.38
CA LYS A 550 -14.24 -15.53 -4.12
C LYS A 550 -14.72 -16.98 -4.24
N ILE A 551 -14.82 -17.68 -3.12
CA ILE A 551 -15.23 -19.08 -3.07
C ILE A 551 -16.46 -19.22 -2.18
N ARG A 552 -17.45 -19.98 -2.69
CA ARG A 552 -18.57 -20.53 -1.92
C ARG A 552 -18.41 -22.03 -1.80
N PHE A 553 -18.41 -22.49 -0.56
CA PHE A 553 -18.33 -23.92 -0.26
C PHE A 553 -19.69 -24.61 -0.42
N ASP A 554 -19.66 -25.87 -0.84
CA ASP A 554 -20.82 -26.74 -0.65
C ASP A 554 -21.10 -26.97 0.86
N GLU A 555 -22.30 -27.44 1.21
CA GLU A 555 -22.76 -27.57 2.59
C GLU A 555 -21.81 -28.43 3.44
N ARG A 556 -21.33 -29.58 2.93
CA ARG A 556 -20.42 -30.48 3.63
C ARG A 556 -19.07 -29.83 3.86
N SER A 557 -18.52 -29.20 2.85
CA SER A 557 -17.24 -28.49 2.92
C SER A 557 -17.29 -27.34 3.94
N LEU A 558 -18.36 -26.52 3.93
CA LEU A 558 -18.57 -25.45 4.90
C LEU A 558 -18.67 -26.00 6.34
N ALA A 559 -19.47 -27.04 6.57
CA ALA A 559 -19.58 -27.64 7.88
C ALA A 559 -18.23 -28.17 8.39
N THR A 560 -17.42 -28.78 7.52
CA THR A 560 -16.09 -29.27 7.83
C THR A 560 -15.17 -28.12 8.25
N LEU A 561 -15.20 -27.00 7.53
CA LEU A 561 -14.34 -25.85 7.83
C LEU A 561 -14.76 -25.14 9.12
N LEU A 562 -16.04 -24.95 9.36
CA LEU A 562 -16.54 -24.34 10.62
C LEU A 562 -16.18 -25.20 11.85
N GLY A 563 -16.09 -26.53 11.69
CA GLY A 563 -15.67 -27.44 12.76
C GLY A 563 -14.15 -27.66 12.85
N GLY A 564 -13.32 -27.13 11.94
CA GLY A 564 -11.92 -27.49 11.99
C GLY A 564 -11.01 -26.98 10.87
N VAL A 565 -11.16 -25.75 10.40
CA VAL A 565 -10.25 -25.16 9.39
C VAL A 565 -8.79 -25.19 9.83
N GLY A 566 -8.50 -25.05 11.11
CA GLY A 566 -7.14 -25.17 11.67
C GLY A 566 -6.52 -26.57 11.56
N ARG A 567 -7.33 -27.60 11.23
CA ARG A 567 -6.85 -28.96 11.04
C ARG A 567 -6.34 -29.25 9.62
N LEU A 568 -6.45 -28.27 8.68
CA LEU A 568 -5.84 -28.37 7.36
C LEU A 568 -4.32 -28.38 7.47
N GLU A 569 -3.69 -29.43 6.92
CA GLU A 569 -2.24 -29.61 6.98
C GLU A 569 -1.52 -28.54 6.14
N GLU A 570 -1.99 -28.29 4.91
CA GLU A 570 -1.38 -27.37 3.95
C GLU A 570 -1.64 -25.90 4.31
N PRO A 571 -0.60 -25.10 4.64
CA PRO A 571 -0.80 -23.71 5.09
C PRO A 571 -1.49 -22.81 4.06
N LEU A 572 -1.17 -22.94 2.76
CA LEU A 572 -1.80 -22.13 1.71
C LEU A 572 -3.28 -22.51 1.51
N ALA A 573 -3.63 -23.79 1.56
CA ALA A 573 -5.01 -24.23 1.49
C ALA A 573 -5.81 -23.68 2.69
N ARG A 574 -5.19 -23.67 3.88
CA ARG A 574 -5.79 -23.11 5.10
C ARG A 574 -6.04 -21.61 4.94
N ALA A 575 -5.07 -20.85 4.37
CA ALA A 575 -5.22 -19.42 4.09
C ALA A 575 -6.35 -19.13 3.10
N VAL A 576 -6.46 -19.91 2.01
CA VAL A 576 -7.56 -19.79 1.04
C VAL A 576 -8.92 -20.03 1.70
N CYS A 577 -9.03 -21.06 2.55
CA CYS A 577 -10.28 -21.35 3.28
C CYS A 577 -10.63 -20.23 4.27
N GLN A 578 -9.66 -19.70 5.03
CA GLN A 578 -9.86 -18.59 5.96
C GLN A 578 -10.30 -17.31 5.24
N ALA A 579 -9.69 -16.99 4.10
CA ALA A 579 -10.07 -15.86 3.26
C ALA A 579 -11.50 -16.02 2.72
N ALA A 580 -11.90 -17.24 2.35
CA ALA A 580 -13.26 -17.52 1.89
C ALA A 580 -14.29 -17.38 3.02
N LEU A 581 -14.03 -17.91 4.22
CA LEU A 581 -14.89 -17.72 5.39
C LEU A 581 -15.04 -16.23 5.75
N TRP A 582 -13.96 -15.46 5.70
CA TRP A 582 -14.01 -14.02 5.90
C TRP A 582 -14.86 -13.32 4.84
N SER A 583 -14.69 -13.68 3.56
CA SER A 583 -15.51 -13.14 2.47
C SER A 583 -17.01 -13.44 2.69
N ASN A 584 -17.36 -14.66 3.12
CA ASN A 584 -18.75 -15.03 3.43
C ASN A 584 -19.33 -14.20 4.58
N THR A 585 -18.49 -13.89 5.60
CA THR A 585 -18.90 -13.04 6.73
C THR A 585 -19.15 -11.60 6.25
N ARG A 586 -18.26 -11.06 5.42
CA ARG A 586 -18.41 -9.72 4.84
C ARG A 586 -19.62 -9.57 3.93
N ASP A 587 -20.02 -10.66 3.26
CA ASP A 587 -21.23 -10.69 2.40
C ASP A 587 -22.51 -11.00 3.21
N ALA A 588 -22.41 -11.03 4.54
CA ALA A 588 -23.49 -11.36 5.46
C ALA A 588 -24.11 -12.77 5.21
N GLU A 589 -23.34 -13.72 4.68
CA GLU A 589 -23.76 -15.11 4.49
C GLU A 589 -23.34 -16.01 5.65
N LEU A 590 -22.32 -15.57 6.42
CA LEU A 590 -21.89 -16.17 7.67
C LEU A 590 -22.00 -15.14 8.79
N SER A 591 -22.59 -15.50 9.93
CA SER A 591 -22.72 -14.57 11.07
C SER A 591 -21.36 -14.30 11.72
N ALA A 592 -21.22 -13.13 12.37
CA ALA A 592 -20.04 -12.77 13.14
C ALA A 592 -19.72 -13.82 14.22
N ALA A 593 -20.72 -14.32 14.93
CA ALA A 593 -20.54 -15.33 15.95
C ALA A 593 -20.01 -16.67 15.40
N ALA A 594 -20.53 -17.12 14.24
CA ALA A 594 -20.05 -18.33 13.58
C ALA A 594 -18.61 -18.18 13.11
N TYR A 595 -18.25 -17.00 12.55
CA TYR A 595 -16.89 -16.70 12.14
C TYR A 595 -15.92 -16.67 13.32
N VAL A 596 -16.27 -15.98 14.42
CA VAL A 596 -15.47 -15.95 15.65
C VAL A 596 -15.24 -17.35 16.20
N GLY A 597 -16.28 -18.19 16.23
CA GLY A 597 -16.16 -19.59 16.65
C GLY A 597 -15.18 -20.39 15.77
N ALA A 598 -15.25 -20.20 14.44
CA ALA A 598 -14.32 -20.84 13.52
C ALA A 598 -12.87 -20.36 13.73
N VAL A 599 -12.67 -19.06 13.98
CA VAL A 599 -11.36 -18.48 14.28
C VAL A 599 -10.79 -19.04 15.59
N GLN A 600 -11.59 -19.16 16.64
CA GLN A 600 -11.14 -19.75 17.92
C GLN A 600 -10.62 -21.18 17.71
N LEU A 601 -11.38 -22.01 16.99
CA LEU A 601 -10.96 -23.38 16.68
C LEU A 601 -9.71 -23.45 15.79
N ALA A 602 -9.56 -22.48 14.86
CA ALA A 602 -8.41 -22.41 13.97
C ALA A 602 -7.13 -21.97 14.69
N ALA A 603 -7.25 -20.96 15.56
CA ALA A 603 -6.13 -20.32 16.22
C ALA A 603 -5.43 -21.24 17.25
N GLU A 604 -6.11 -22.23 17.81
CA GLU A 604 -5.53 -23.22 18.76
C GLU A 604 -4.36 -24.01 18.14
N GLY A 605 -4.39 -24.25 16.83
CA GLY A 605 -3.37 -25.03 16.12
C GLY A 605 -2.55 -24.23 15.11
N GLU A 606 -2.79 -22.92 15.00
CA GLU A 606 -2.10 -22.11 13.98
C GLU A 606 -0.67 -21.77 14.39
N SER A 607 0.29 -22.17 13.55
CA SER A 607 1.71 -21.86 13.73
C SER A 607 2.19 -20.69 12.86
N GLY A 608 1.36 -20.26 11.89
CA GLY A 608 1.65 -19.15 11.01
C GLY A 608 1.37 -17.80 11.69
N VAL A 609 2.40 -17.03 11.95
CA VAL A 609 2.31 -15.73 12.67
C VAL A 609 1.40 -14.75 11.94
N GLY A 610 1.59 -14.55 10.63
CA GLY A 610 0.76 -13.66 9.82
C GLY A 610 -0.69 -14.14 9.69
N ALA A 611 -0.91 -15.45 9.58
CA ALA A 611 -2.24 -16.04 9.52
C ALA A 611 -3.01 -15.80 10.83
N LEU A 612 -2.40 -16.08 11.99
CA LEU A 612 -2.99 -15.81 13.29
C LEU A 612 -3.34 -14.32 13.47
N GLN A 613 -2.42 -13.42 13.09
CA GLN A 613 -2.65 -11.97 13.19
C GLN A 613 -3.87 -11.54 12.37
N VAL A 614 -3.99 -12.02 11.14
CA VAL A 614 -5.13 -11.69 10.25
C VAL A 614 -6.44 -12.23 10.80
N MET A 615 -6.46 -13.49 11.27
CA MET A 615 -7.64 -14.09 11.85
C MET A 615 -8.16 -13.33 13.07
N LEU A 616 -7.28 -13.00 14.03
CA LEU A 616 -7.66 -12.26 15.24
C LEU A 616 -8.14 -10.85 14.92
N ARG A 617 -7.49 -10.16 13.99
CA ARG A 617 -7.93 -8.85 13.51
C ARG A 617 -9.31 -8.90 12.86
N ASN A 618 -9.54 -9.87 11.99
CA ASN A 618 -10.83 -10.02 11.31
C ASN A 618 -11.93 -10.43 12.30
N ALA A 619 -11.62 -11.27 13.30
CA ALA A 619 -12.56 -11.63 14.36
C ALA A 619 -12.93 -10.41 15.22
N HIS A 620 -11.94 -9.60 15.61
CA HIS A 620 -12.20 -8.34 16.31
C HIS A 620 -13.08 -7.41 15.48
N TYR A 621 -12.76 -7.22 14.19
CA TYR A 621 -13.58 -6.42 13.28
C TYR A 621 -15.01 -6.94 13.15
N ALA A 622 -15.20 -8.24 13.04
CA ALA A 622 -16.53 -8.87 12.98
C ALA A 622 -17.35 -8.60 14.26
N VAL A 623 -16.69 -8.70 15.43
CA VAL A 623 -17.31 -8.37 16.71
C VAL A 623 -17.78 -6.93 16.75
N GLU A 624 -16.89 -5.98 16.39
CA GLU A 624 -17.18 -4.56 16.57
C GLU A 624 -18.13 -3.98 15.52
N HIS A 625 -18.16 -4.54 14.29
CA HIS A 625 -18.88 -3.94 13.17
C HIS A 625 -19.99 -4.81 12.58
N TYR A 626 -19.90 -6.15 12.70
CA TYR A 626 -20.84 -7.06 12.04
C TYR A 626 -21.80 -7.76 12.99
N SER A 627 -21.52 -7.74 14.32
CA SER A 627 -22.46 -8.31 15.29
C SER A 627 -23.50 -7.27 15.71
N PRO A 628 -24.76 -7.70 15.98
CA PRO A 628 -25.78 -6.85 16.58
C PRO A 628 -25.31 -6.29 17.93
N ALA A 629 -25.76 -5.09 18.28
CA ALA A 629 -25.30 -4.39 19.49
C ALA A 629 -25.59 -5.18 20.80
N ASP A 630 -26.69 -5.93 20.86
CA ASP A 630 -27.08 -6.74 22.01
C ASP A 630 -26.25 -8.02 22.18
N GLU A 631 -25.68 -8.57 21.11
CA GLU A 631 -24.80 -9.74 21.15
C GLU A 631 -23.30 -9.34 21.29
N ARG A 632 -22.93 -8.14 20.89
CA ARG A 632 -21.54 -7.69 20.77
C ARG A 632 -20.75 -7.77 22.06
N VAL A 633 -21.37 -7.39 23.18
CA VAL A 633 -20.68 -7.38 24.49
C VAL A 633 -20.25 -8.78 24.88
N ASP A 634 -21.15 -9.76 24.80
CA ASP A 634 -20.86 -11.14 25.18
C ASP A 634 -19.82 -11.76 24.23
N LEU A 635 -19.96 -11.53 22.94
CA LEU A 635 -19.03 -12.04 21.93
C LEU A 635 -17.62 -11.41 22.07
N ARG A 636 -17.54 -10.12 22.41
CA ARG A 636 -16.28 -9.43 22.71
C ARG A 636 -15.58 -10.04 23.92
N GLU A 637 -16.30 -10.24 25.02
CA GLU A 637 -15.73 -10.80 26.24
C GLU A 637 -15.28 -12.26 26.05
N GLN A 638 -16.03 -13.04 25.25
CA GLN A 638 -15.63 -14.38 24.85
C GLN A 638 -14.32 -14.36 24.06
N LEU A 639 -14.24 -13.51 23.03
CA LEU A 639 -13.02 -13.37 22.20
C LEU A 639 -11.85 -12.86 23.04
N PHE A 640 -12.07 -11.88 23.91
CA PHE A 640 -11.02 -11.32 24.75
C PHE A 640 -10.44 -12.34 25.74
N SER A 641 -11.32 -13.12 26.40
CA SER A 641 -10.88 -14.21 27.30
C SER A 641 -10.05 -15.23 26.53
N PHE A 642 -10.51 -15.67 25.37
CA PHE A 642 -9.78 -16.58 24.48
C PHE A 642 -8.39 -16.03 24.08
N VAL A 643 -8.29 -14.77 23.70
CA VAL A 643 -7.02 -14.12 23.33
C VAL A 643 -6.05 -14.06 24.52
N VAL A 644 -6.53 -13.74 25.73
CA VAL A 644 -5.69 -13.71 26.93
C VAL A 644 -5.23 -15.12 27.35
N GLU A 645 -6.06 -16.13 27.17
CA GLU A 645 -5.68 -17.53 27.38
C GLU A 645 -4.62 -17.96 26.37
N GLY A 646 -4.78 -17.63 25.09
CA GLY A 646 -3.79 -17.86 24.04
C GLY A 646 -2.44 -17.21 24.37
N LEU A 647 -2.46 -15.95 24.82
CA LEU A 647 -1.24 -15.23 25.24
C LEU A 647 -0.50 -15.96 26.37
N ARG A 648 -1.24 -16.47 27.37
CA ARG A 648 -0.66 -17.18 28.52
C ARG A 648 -0.13 -18.58 28.17
N ALA A 649 -0.77 -19.23 27.20
CA ALA A 649 -0.41 -20.56 26.72
C ALA A 649 0.71 -20.56 25.67
N ALA A 650 0.93 -19.43 25.00
CA ALA A 650 1.95 -19.30 23.95
C ALA A 650 3.35 -19.58 24.49
N GLU A 651 4.20 -20.15 23.63
CA GLU A 651 5.61 -20.38 23.94
C GLU A 651 6.29 -19.06 24.35
N PRO A 652 6.99 -19.03 25.48
CA PRO A 652 7.67 -17.83 25.97
C PRO A 652 8.62 -17.24 24.94
N ALA A 653 8.56 -15.94 24.72
CA ALA A 653 9.36 -15.17 23.78
C ALA A 653 9.13 -15.54 22.29
N SER A 654 8.09 -16.29 21.98
CA SER A 654 7.71 -16.59 20.58
C SER A 654 7.07 -15.38 19.88
N ASP A 655 7.03 -15.42 18.57
CA ASP A 655 6.33 -14.43 17.75
C ASP A 655 4.81 -14.52 17.92
N LEU A 656 4.29 -15.74 18.08
CA LEU A 656 2.88 -15.98 18.37
C LEU A 656 2.46 -15.30 19.69
N GLN A 657 3.33 -15.36 20.74
CA GLN A 657 3.08 -14.68 22.01
C GLN A 657 2.89 -13.17 21.80
N LEU A 658 3.71 -12.55 20.96
CA LEU A 658 3.61 -11.13 20.63
C LEU A 658 2.32 -10.79 19.88
N VAL A 659 1.89 -11.65 18.92
CA VAL A 659 0.61 -11.49 18.22
C VAL A 659 -0.56 -11.52 19.18
N TRP A 660 -0.59 -12.50 20.10
CA TRP A 660 -1.63 -12.59 21.12
C TRP A 660 -1.65 -11.36 22.04
N ALA A 661 -0.48 -10.82 22.42
CA ALA A 661 -0.38 -9.64 23.27
C ALA A 661 -0.92 -8.38 22.56
N ARG A 662 -0.59 -8.20 21.29
CA ARG A 662 -1.12 -7.09 20.47
C ARG A 662 -2.63 -7.20 20.26
N ALA A 663 -3.15 -8.41 20.04
CA ALA A 663 -4.59 -8.65 19.92
C ALA A 663 -5.32 -8.36 21.25
N ALA A 664 -4.73 -8.73 22.40
CA ALA A 664 -5.28 -8.40 23.72
C ALA A 664 -5.35 -6.88 23.95
N ALA A 665 -4.31 -6.14 23.59
CA ALA A 665 -4.31 -4.68 23.68
C ALA A 665 -5.39 -4.04 22.79
N ALA A 666 -5.60 -4.55 21.56
CA ALA A 666 -6.64 -4.05 20.66
C ALA A 666 -8.07 -4.27 21.20
N LEU A 667 -8.36 -5.47 21.75
CA LEU A 667 -9.63 -5.74 22.40
C LEU A 667 -9.86 -4.89 23.65
N GLY A 668 -8.77 -4.54 24.33
CA GLY A 668 -8.77 -3.65 25.50
C GLY A 668 -9.21 -2.22 25.21
N LEU A 669 -9.29 -1.77 23.97
CA LEU A 669 -9.88 -0.47 23.61
C LEU A 669 -11.38 -0.40 23.95
N HIS A 670 -12.06 -1.55 23.94
CA HIS A 670 -13.52 -1.65 24.03
C HIS A 670 -14.01 -2.42 25.27
N SER A 671 -13.11 -3.01 26.09
CA SER A 671 -13.47 -3.75 27.31
C SER A 671 -12.52 -3.45 28.46
N ALA A 672 -13.11 -3.18 29.64
CA ALA A 672 -12.38 -2.93 30.87
C ALA A 672 -11.99 -4.21 31.65
N THR A 673 -12.38 -5.39 31.19
CA THR A 673 -12.20 -6.66 31.90
C THR A 673 -10.77 -6.94 32.33
N TYR A 674 -9.80 -6.59 31.48
CA TYR A 674 -8.38 -6.79 31.76
C TYR A 674 -7.59 -5.49 32.01
N ALA A 675 -8.25 -4.36 32.22
CA ALA A 675 -7.59 -3.07 32.39
C ALA A 675 -6.64 -3.05 33.62
N GLY A 676 -7.04 -3.67 34.72
CA GLY A 676 -6.15 -3.83 35.90
C GLY A 676 -4.89 -4.63 35.56
N TRP A 677 -5.02 -5.72 34.83
CA TRP A 677 -3.89 -6.52 34.38
C TRP A 677 -2.96 -5.77 33.41
N PHE A 678 -3.49 -4.91 32.53
CA PHE A 678 -2.67 -4.04 31.68
C PHE A 678 -1.82 -3.09 32.51
N ARG A 679 -2.38 -2.53 33.61
CA ARG A 679 -1.62 -1.68 34.54
C ARG A 679 -0.50 -2.47 35.21
N ASP A 680 -0.78 -3.68 35.67
CA ASP A 680 0.21 -4.55 36.30
C ASP A 680 1.34 -4.93 35.33
N LEU A 681 1.04 -5.14 34.03
CA LEU A 681 2.05 -5.36 32.99
C LEU A 681 2.91 -4.11 32.76
N LEU A 682 2.30 -2.92 32.69
CA LEU A 682 3.00 -1.64 32.51
C LEU A 682 3.89 -1.29 33.68
N SER A 683 3.45 -1.57 34.92
CA SER A 683 4.23 -1.33 36.15
C SER A 683 5.30 -2.41 36.42
N GLY A 684 5.13 -3.60 35.82
CA GLY A 684 5.96 -4.77 36.10
C GLY A 684 5.56 -5.54 37.36
N GLU A 685 4.39 -5.24 37.98
CA GLU A 685 3.85 -5.98 39.15
C GLU A 685 3.43 -7.39 38.75
N GLN A 686 2.92 -7.56 37.50
CA GLN A 686 2.71 -8.84 36.87
C GLN A 686 3.53 -8.94 35.61
N THR A 687 3.96 -10.15 35.26
CA THR A 687 4.69 -10.45 34.05
C THR A 687 4.10 -11.70 33.39
N VAL A 688 4.13 -11.73 32.06
CA VAL A 688 3.94 -12.95 31.28
C VAL A 688 5.32 -13.46 30.91
N THR A 689 5.63 -14.72 31.27
CA THR A 689 6.95 -15.30 31.00
C THR A 689 7.33 -15.17 29.52
N GLY A 690 8.48 -14.57 29.24
CA GLY A 690 8.98 -14.36 27.88
C GLY A 690 8.41 -13.15 27.12
N LEU A 691 7.34 -12.53 27.61
CA LEU A 691 6.79 -11.33 26.96
C LEU A 691 7.60 -10.10 27.34
N ALA A 692 8.21 -9.47 26.36
CA ALA A 692 8.80 -8.14 26.53
C ALA A 692 7.70 -7.07 26.38
N VAL A 693 7.48 -6.29 27.46
CA VAL A 693 6.58 -5.12 27.40
C VAL A 693 7.42 -3.94 26.92
N ASP A 694 7.76 -3.97 25.62
CA ASP A 694 8.60 -3.01 24.91
C ASP A 694 7.85 -1.69 24.63
N PRO A 695 8.50 -0.63 24.12
CA PRO A 695 7.85 0.67 23.88
C PRO A 695 6.61 0.60 23.01
N GLU A 696 6.60 -0.25 21.96
CA GLU A 696 5.43 -0.39 21.08
C GLU A 696 4.24 -1.00 21.82
N LEU A 697 4.45 -2.13 22.51
CA LEU A 697 3.38 -2.77 23.30
C LEU A 697 2.91 -1.85 24.43
N ARG A 698 3.81 -1.11 25.07
CA ARG A 698 3.46 -0.13 26.11
C ARG A 698 2.46 0.92 25.61
N TRP A 699 2.71 1.50 24.43
CA TRP A 699 1.80 2.49 23.84
C TRP A 699 0.45 1.89 23.49
N LEU A 700 0.38 0.65 23.02
CA LEU A 700 -0.90 -0.04 22.78
C LEU A 700 -1.69 -0.23 24.07
N LEU A 701 -1.03 -0.65 25.16
CA LEU A 701 -1.67 -0.81 26.47
C LEU A 701 -2.11 0.54 27.06
N TRP A 702 -1.30 1.59 26.95
CA TRP A 702 -1.68 2.93 27.38
C TRP A 702 -2.86 3.49 26.57
N GLN A 703 -2.90 3.24 25.28
CA GLN A 703 -4.04 3.64 24.44
C GLN A 703 -5.33 2.92 24.90
N ALA A 704 -5.27 1.62 25.15
CA ALA A 704 -6.41 0.87 25.67
C ALA A 704 -6.93 1.45 26.99
N LEU A 705 -6.03 1.70 27.94
CA LEU A 705 -6.40 2.35 29.21
C LEU A 705 -6.96 3.76 29.03
N ALA A 706 -6.40 4.54 28.12
CA ALA A 706 -6.85 5.90 27.81
C ALA A 706 -8.26 5.90 27.20
N ALA A 707 -8.54 5.02 26.23
CA ALA A 707 -9.85 4.87 25.60
C ALA A 707 -10.97 4.50 26.59
N LEU A 708 -10.61 3.81 27.67
CA LEU A 708 -11.51 3.47 28.77
C LEU A 708 -11.61 4.57 29.85
N GLY A 709 -10.92 5.70 29.69
CA GLY A 709 -10.85 6.76 30.71
C GLY A 709 -10.06 6.34 31.96
N GLN A 710 -9.24 5.31 31.87
CA GLN A 710 -8.46 4.77 32.99
C GLN A 710 -6.96 5.18 32.97
N ALA A 711 -6.54 6.06 32.04
CA ALA A 711 -5.22 6.68 32.07
C ALA A 711 -5.35 8.19 32.31
N SER A 712 -4.54 8.73 33.20
CA SER A 712 -4.44 10.17 33.43
C SER A 712 -3.45 10.82 32.45
N GLY A 713 -3.64 12.12 32.16
CA GLY A 713 -2.68 12.87 31.34
C GLY A 713 -1.25 12.82 31.87
N ALA A 714 -1.07 12.86 33.22
CA ALA A 714 0.25 12.78 33.84
C ALA A 714 0.94 11.41 33.60
N GLU A 715 0.19 10.31 33.56
CA GLU A 715 0.75 8.99 33.26
C GLU A 715 1.19 8.91 31.80
N LEU A 716 0.39 9.46 30.87
CA LEU A 716 0.74 9.50 29.45
C LEU A 716 1.96 10.41 29.20
N GLU A 717 2.06 11.56 29.87
CA GLU A 717 3.23 12.44 29.82
C GLU A 717 4.48 11.75 30.36
N ALA A 718 4.37 11.00 31.47
CA ALA A 718 5.47 10.23 32.01
C ALA A 718 5.96 9.12 31.05
N GLU A 719 5.06 8.50 30.32
CA GLU A 719 5.43 7.53 29.27
C GLU A 719 6.09 8.21 28.06
N LEU A 720 5.63 9.40 27.65
CA LEU A 720 6.31 10.21 26.62
C LEU A 720 7.70 10.63 27.04
N ASP A 721 7.90 10.99 28.32
CA ASP A 721 9.24 11.29 28.87
C ASP A 721 10.17 10.07 28.82
N ARG A 722 9.61 8.87 28.87
CA ARG A 722 10.33 7.60 28.74
C ARG A 722 10.67 7.27 27.28
N ASP A 723 9.80 7.63 26.33
CA ASP A 723 9.96 7.37 24.89
C ASP A 723 9.84 8.68 24.09
N ARG A 724 10.86 9.54 24.15
CA ARG A 724 10.93 10.85 23.47
C ARG A 724 11.21 10.75 21.96
N THR A 725 10.89 9.64 21.34
CA THR A 725 11.09 9.41 19.90
C THR A 725 9.89 9.89 19.08
N ALA A 726 10.02 9.91 17.74
CA ALA A 726 8.91 10.20 16.84
C ALA A 726 7.73 9.21 17.03
N ALA A 727 8.03 7.91 17.16
CA ALA A 727 7.02 6.89 17.43
C ALA A 727 6.37 7.06 18.83
N GLY A 728 7.14 7.43 19.86
CA GLY A 728 6.60 7.76 21.19
C GLY A 728 5.68 8.97 21.15
N LYS A 729 6.02 10.00 20.37
CA LYS A 729 5.16 11.18 20.16
C LYS A 729 3.84 10.81 19.46
N ALA A 730 3.88 9.96 18.44
CA ALA A 730 2.69 9.45 17.77
C ALA A 730 1.83 8.59 18.72
N GLY A 731 2.44 7.68 19.50
CA GLY A 731 1.78 6.89 20.53
C GLY A 731 1.11 7.74 21.59
N PHE A 732 1.79 8.75 22.12
CA PHE A 732 1.24 9.73 23.06
C PHE A 732 0.06 10.49 22.47
N THR A 733 0.18 10.97 21.22
CA THR A 733 -0.91 11.69 20.53
C THR A 733 -2.13 10.81 20.40
N ARG A 734 -1.96 9.58 19.95
CA ARG A 734 -3.06 8.61 19.82
C ARG A 734 -3.71 8.31 21.16
N ALA A 735 -2.93 7.99 22.18
CA ALA A 735 -3.46 7.68 23.51
C ALA A 735 -4.18 8.88 24.15
N SER A 736 -3.60 10.08 24.08
CA SER A 736 -4.21 11.28 24.67
C SER A 736 -5.51 11.71 24.00
N THR A 737 -5.63 11.52 22.68
CA THR A 737 -6.87 11.80 21.92
C THR A 737 -7.92 10.69 22.03
N SER A 738 -7.51 9.47 22.50
CA SER A 738 -8.45 8.36 22.78
C SER A 738 -9.29 8.58 24.05
N VAL A 739 -8.86 9.43 24.98
CA VAL A 739 -9.56 9.67 26.24
C VAL A 739 -11.02 10.09 26.01
N PRO A 740 -12.02 9.45 26.68
CA PRO A 740 -13.43 9.71 26.45
C PRO A 740 -13.91 10.99 27.18
N ASP A 741 -13.41 12.13 26.75
CA ASP A 741 -13.74 13.46 27.25
C ASP A 741 -14.13 14.38 26.10
N ALA A 742 -15.26 15.08 26.21
CA ALA A 742 -15.81 15.91 25.14
C ALA A 742 -14.87 17.08 24.74
N ALA A 743 -14.13 17.66 25.71
CA ALA A 743 -13.20 18.74 25.42
C ALA A 743 -11.97 18.24 24.67
N ILE A 744 -11.50 17.02 24.99
CA ILE A 744 -10.41 16.36 24.28
C ILE A 744 -10.82 16.04 22.85
N LYS A 745 -12.02 15.48 22.64
CA LYS A 745 -12.55 15.20 21.30
C LYS A 745 -12.73 16.47 20.47
N GLU A 746 -13.25 17.54 21.06
CA GLU A 746 -13.36 18.82 20.38
C GLU A 746 -12.00 19.39 19.99
N LYS A 747 -11.01 19.32 20.88
CA LYS A 747 -9.65 19.77 20.57
C LYS A 747 -9.05 18.96 19.43
N ALA A 748 -9.15 17.62 19.47
CA ALA A 748 -8.66 16.74 18.40
C ALA A 748 -9.33 17.04 17.04
N TRP A 749 -10.64 17.28 17.05
CA TRP A 749 -11.37 17.70 15.86
C TRP A 749 -10.86 19.03 15.30
N GLN A 750 -10.69 20.05 16.16
CA GLN A 750 -10.19 21.36 15.73
C GLN A 750 -8.78 21.28 15.17
N GLU A 751 -7.89 20.49 15.80
CA GLU A 751 -6.53 20.30 15.32
C GLU A 751 -6.49 19.53 13.98
N ALA A 752 -7.32 18.51 13.80
CA ALA A 752 -7.36 17.73 12.56
C ALA A 752 -7.99 18.50 11.41
N VAL A 753 -9.14 19.16 11.62
CA VAL A 753 -9.96 19.75 10.54
C VAL A 753 -9.55 21.19 10.22
N PHE A 754 -9.06 21.97 11.19
CA PHE A 754 -8.73 23.39 11.02
C PHE A 754 -7.26 23.71 11.31
N GLY A 755 -6.50 22.74 11.85
CA GLY A 755 -5.09 22.94 12.15
C GLY A 755 -4.21 22.83 10.92
N THR A 756 -3.06 23.53 10.93
CA THR A 756 -2.07 23.49 9.84
C THR A 756 -0.69 23.02 10.31
N ARG A 757 -0.57 22.55 11.56
CA ARG A 757 0.72 22.27 12.20
C ARG A 757 1.07 20.80 12.31
N LEU A 758 0.10 19.91 12.19
CA LEU A 758 0.33 18.47 12.28
C LEU A 758 1.04 17.99 11.02
N SER A 759 1.99 17.08 11.21
CA SER A 759 2.50 16.26 10.11
C SER A 759 1.46 15.20 9.73
N ASN A 760 1.66 14.54 8.61
CA ASN A 760 0.83 13.42 8.16
C ASN A 760 0.68 12.34 9.24
N GLU A 761 1.78 11.95 9.91
CA GLU A 761 1.80 10.92 10.97
C GLU A 761 1.04 11.37 12.22
N LEU A 762 1.26 12.61 12.69
CA LEU A 762 0.57 13.13 13.85
C LEU A 762 -0.92 13.39 13.58
N LEU A 763 -1.28 13.77 12.35
CA LEU A 763 -2.66 13.87 11.93
C LEU A 763 -3.36 12.49 12.00
N SER A 764 -2.72 11.46 11.45
CA SER A 764 -3.22 10.08 11.52
C SER A 764 -3.39 9.60 12.97
N ALA A 765 -2.41 9.87 13.84
CA ALA A 765 -2.48 9.53 15.25
C ALA A 765 -3.63 10.27 15.97
N THR A 766 -3.84 11.56 15.66
CA THR A 766 -4.93 12.38 16.22
C THR A 766 -6.29 11.81 15.81
N ILE A 767 -6.47 11.52 14.53
CA ILE A 767 -7.70 10.94 13.98
C ILE A 767 -7.99 9.57 14.57
N ALA A 768 -6.98 8.69 14.64
CA ALA A 768 -7.13 7.35 15.21
C ALA A 768 -7.57 7.40 16.68
N GLY A 769 -7.01 8.31 17.48
CA GLY A 769 -7.48 8.48 18.85
C GLY A 769 -8.85 9.14 18.96
N PHE A 770 -9.18 10.09 18.07
CA PHE A 770 -10.53 10.67 18.02
C PHE A 770 -11.62 9.61 17.76
N ALA A 771 -11.33 8.64 16.90
CA ALA A 771 -12.26 7.57 16.54
C ALA A 771 -12.61 6.64 17.72
N GLU A 772 -11.82 6.62 18.78
CA GLU A 772 -12.05 5.78 19.96
C GLU A 772 -13.06 6.36 20.94
N GLY A 773 -13.65 5.50 21.77
CA GLY A 773 -14.57 5.87 22.84
C GLY A 773 -16.05 5.73 22.45
N PRO A 774 -16.97 6.10 23.36
CA PRO A 774 -18.41 5.89 23.18
C PRO A 774 -19.00 6.74 22.07
N ALA A 775 -20.04 6.22 21.42
CA ALA A 775 -20.72 6.86 20.28
C ALA A 775 -21.25 8.27 20.61
N GLU A 776 -21.74 8.48 21.83
CA GLU A 776 -22.32 9.75 22.28
C GLU A 776 -21.32 10.91 22.22
N LEU A 777 -20.04 10.65 22.29
CA LEU A 777 -18.97 11.66 22.14
C LEU A 777 -18.60 11.92 20.67
N ARG A 778 -18.93 11.02 19.74
CA ARG A 778 -18.64 11.15 18.31
C ARG A 778 -19.84 11.61 17.49
N ASP A 779 -21.04 11.25 17.90
CA ASP A 779 -22.31 11.59 17.24
C ASP A 779 -22.50 13.09 16.94
N PRO A 780 -22.10 14.04 17.82
CA PRO A 780 -22.19 15.47 17.54
C PRO A 780 -21.37 15.93 16.32
N TYR A 781 -20.44 15.11 15.83
CA TYR A 781 -19.57 15.46 14.70
C TYR A 781 -20.11 14.93 13.35
N ILE A 782 -21.17 14.14 13.32
CA ILE A 782 -21.74 13.61 12.08
C ILE A 782 -22.12 14.73 11.10
N ASP A 783 -22.96 15.66 11.53
CA ASP A 783 -23.40 16.77 10.68
C ASP A 783 -22.23 17.72 10.35
N ARG A 784 -21.32 17.93 11.31
CA ARG A 784 -20.11 18.74 11.12
C ARG A 784 -19.16 18.14 10.07
N TYR A 785 -19.02 16.80 10.04
CA TYR A 785 -18.19 16.11 9.05
C TYR A 785 -18.68 16.45 7.64
N PHE A 786 -19.97 16.25 7.34
CA PHE A 786 -20.52 16.53 6.01
C PHE A 786 -20.50 18.01 5.64
N ALA A 787 -20.51 18.90 6.62
CA ALA A 787 -20.41 20.36 6.38
C ALA A 787 -18.98 20.80 6.02
N GLU A 788 -17.93 20.12 6.54
CA GLU A 788 -16.55 20.60 6.46
C GLU A 788 -15.70 19.93 5.39
N ILE A 789 -16.02 18.69 4.95
CA ILE A 789 -15.15 17.92 4.06
C ILE A 789 -14.89 18.60 2.71
N GLY A 790 -15.82 19.38 2.18
CA GLY A 790 -15.63 20.19 0.95
C GLY A 790 -14.54 21.24 1.13
N ARG A 791 -14.59 22.01 2.24
CA ARG A 791 -13.60 23.02 2.58
C ARG A 791 -12.21 22.39 2.84
N VAL A 792 -12.19 21.28 3.60
CA VAL A 792 -10.94 20.54 3.88
C VAL A 792 -10.25 20.17 2.57
N TRP A 793 -11.00 19.69 1.59
CA TRP A 793 -10.46 19.30 0.28
C TRP A 793 -9.93 20.48 -0.52
N GLU A 794 -10.58 21.65 -0.43
CA GLU A 794 -10.17 22.87 -1.13
C GLU A 794 -8.93 23.52 -0.51
N GLU A 795 -8.77 23.44 0.82
CA GLU A 795 -7.74 24.17 1.56
C GLU A 795 -6.48 23.35 1.85
N MET A 796 -6.57 22.02 1.81
CA MET A 796 -5.46 21.11 2.13
C MET A 796 -4.97 20.36 0.90
N GLY A 797 -3.72 19.90 0.90
CA GLY A 797 -3.21 18.96 -0.10
C GLY A 797 -3.98 17.64 -0.04
N ILE A 798 -4.09 16.96 -1.19
CA ILE A 798 -4.90 15.74 -1.36
C ILE A 798 -4.55 14.65 -0.33
N GLU A 799 -3.28 14.53 0.05
CA GLU A 799 -2.81 13.54 1.01
C GLU A 799 -3.39 13.79 2.41
N MET A 800 -3.32 15.04 2.89
CA MET A 800 -3.84 15.42 4.20
C MET A 800 -5.38 15.41 4.22
N ALA A 801 -6.00 15.91 3.15
CA ALA A 801 -7.45 15.91 3.01
C ALA A 801 -8.04 14.49 2.98
N SER A 802 -7.41 13.56 2.26
CA SER A 802 -7.85 12.15 2.20
C SER A 802 -7.80 11.47 3.57
N ARG A 803 -6.76 11.73 4.38
CA ARG A 803 -6.65 11.21 5.76
C ARG A 803 -7.80 11.69 6.63
N ILE A 804 -8.17 12.98 6.52
CA ILE A 804 -9.28 13.58 7.29
C ILE A 804 -10.61 13.02 6.83
N VAL A 805 -10.87 13.02 5.53
CA VAL A 805 -12.17 12.59 4.97
C VAL A 805 -12.44 11.14 5.25
N ARG A 806 -11.42 10.26 5.07
CA ARG A 806 -11.55 8.83 5.37
C ARG A 806 -11.61 8.55 6.87
N GLY A 807 -10.68 9.10 7.64
CA GLY A 807 -10.50 8.73 9.03
C GLY A 807 -11.50 9.34 10.00
N LEU A 808 -12.18 10.44 9.63
CA LEU A 808 -13.25 11.04 10.43
C LEU A 808 -14.66 10.68 9.93
N PHE A 809 -14.77 9.84 8.88
CA PHE A 809 -16.10 9.36 8.46
C PHE A 809 -16.79 8.62 9.63
N PRO A 810 -18.05 8.92 9.95
CA PRO A 810 -18.75 8.31 11.09
C PRO A 810 -19.21 6.87 10.79
N GLY A 811 -18.28 5.97 10.47
CA GLY A 811 -18.55 4.61 9.99
C GLY A 811 -18.89 3.57 11.07
N ALA A 812 -18.58 3.84 12.35
CA ALA A 812 -18.91 2.92 13.45
C ALA A 812 -20.31 3.24 13.98
N GLN A 813 -21.32 2.58 13.42
CA GLN A 813 -22.73 2.76 13.73
C GLN A 813 -23.44 1.42 13.99
N ASP A 814 -24.55 1.49 14.73
CA ASP A 814 -25.41 0.35 15.04
C ASP A 814 -26.82 0.57 14.50
N LEU A 815 -27.47 -0.51 14.09
CA LEU A 815 -28.89 -0.49 13.74
C LEU A 815 -29.77 -0.41 14.98
N ALA A 816 -30.78 0.46 14.94
CA ALA A 816 -31.87 0.40 15.88
C ALA A 816 -32.78 -0.83 15.59
N PRO A 817 -33.49 -1.38 16.59
CA PRO A 817 -34.37 -2.52 16.36
C PRO A 817 -35.40 -2.24 15.24
N GLY A 818 -35.36 -3.04 14.17
CA GLY A 818 -36.24 -2.93 13.00
C GLY A 818 -35.84 -1.85 11.98
N GLU A 819 -34.72 -1.15 12.15
CA GLU A 819 -34.15 -0.25 11.16
C GLU A 819 -33.47 -1.05 10.05
N LEU A 820 -33.61 -0.63 8.80
CA LEU A 820 -32.90 -1.21 7.66
C LEU A 820 -31.58 -0.48 7.42
N ALA A 821 -30.55 -1.22 6.98
CA ALA A 821 -29.21 -0.67 6.70
C ALA A 821 -29.25 0.58 5.79
N GLY A 822 -30.10 0.56 4.75
CA GLY A 822 -30.24 1.69 3.82
C GLY A 822 -31.01 2.90 4.37
N GLU A 823 -31.65 2.79 5.52
CA GLU A 823 -32.45 3.86 6.16
C GLU A 823 -31.70 4.53 7.30
N HIS A 824 -30.50 4.02 7.63
CA HIS A 824 -29.70 4.58 8.72
C HIS A 824 -29.25 6.02 8.44
N ARG A 825 -29.36 6.87 9.47
CA ARG A 825 -29.13 8.33 9.37
C ARG A 825 -27.82 8.74 8.68
N VAL A 826 -26.73 8.02 8.96
CA VAL A 826 -25.41 8.34 8.37
C VAL A 826 -25.35 7.93 6.90
N VAL A 827 -25.99 6.83 6.53
CA VAL A 827 -26.13 6.40 5.14
C VAL A 827 -26.91 7.44 4.34
N LEU A 828 -28.04 7.88 4.87
CA LEU A 828 -28.88 8.93 4.24
C LEU A 828 -28.14 10.27 4.14
N ALA A 829 -27.39 10.68 5.16
CA ALA A 829 -26.58 11.89 5.13
C ALA A 829 -25.47 11.82 4.06
N ALA A 830 -24.81 10.67 3.90
CA ALA A 830 -23.82 10.45 2.85
C ALA A 830 -24.47 10.50 1.45
N ASP A 831 -25.65 9.91 1.28
CA ASP A 831 -26.41 9.94 0.02
C ASP A 831 -26.86 11.37 -0.34
N GLU A 832 -27.33 12.13 0.64
CA GLU A 832 -27.71 13.55 0.48
C GLU A 832 -26.48 14.38 0.08
N TRP A 833 -25.35 14.19 0.78
CA TRP A 833 -24.12 14.91 0.46
C TRP A 833 -23.64 14.58 -0.97
N LEU A 834 -23.57 13.30 -1.36
CA LEU A 834 -23.18 12.87 -2.71
C LEU A 834 -24.11 13.43 -3.79
N SER A 835 -25.41 13.53 -3.49
CA SER A 835 -26.43 14.08 -4.41
C SER A 835 -26.34 15.61 -4.53
N ALA A 836 -26.04 16.30 -3.45
CA ALA A 836 -25.94 17.78 -3.44
C ALA A 836 -24.60 18.27 -4.04
N HIS A 837 -23.56 17.46 -4.01
CA HIS A 837 -22.18 17.85 -4.38
C HIS A 837 -21.67 17.16 -5.65
N HIS A 838 -22.50 17.14 -6.71
CA HIS A 838 -22.09 16.55 -8.02
C HIS A 838 -20.86 17.23 -8.64
N GLY A 839 -20.62 18.51 -8.36
CA GLY A 839 -19.51 19.29 -8.87
C GLY A 839 -18.23 19.21 -8.03
N SER A 840 -18.25 18.52 -6.90
CA SER A 840 -17.04 18.33 -6.08
C SER A 840 -16.02 17.41 -6.78
N PRO A 841 -14.72 17.52 -6.43
CA PRO A 841 -13.68 16.67 -6.99
C PRO A 841 -14.02 15.19 -6.92
N ALA A 842 -13.73 14.46 -8.00
CA ALA A 842 -14.07 13.03 -8.12
C ALA A 842 -13.41 12.21 -7.00
N ALA A 843 -12.17 12.54 -6.61
CA ALA A 843 -11.44 11.88 -5.54
C ALA A 843 -12.13 12.04 -4.16
N LEU A 844 -12.62 13.22 -3.82
CA LEU A 844 -13.37 13.44 -2.60
C LEU A 844 -14.67 12.61 -2.59
N ARG A 845 -15.42 12.65 -3.69
CA ARG A 845 -16.68 11.90 -3.83
C ARG A 845 -16.44 10.39 -3.75
N ARG A 846 -15.34 9.90 -4.34
CA ARG A 846 -14.91 8.49 -4.27
C ARG A 846 -14.75 8.04 -2.81
N ILE A 847 -14.02 8.78 -1.98
CA ILE A 847 -13.81 8.43 -0.56
C ILE A 847 -15.15 8.36 0.19
N VAL A 848 -16.01 9.36 0.05
CA VAL A 848 -17.32 9.35 0.73
C VAL A 848 -18.17 8.15 0.28
N LEU A 849 -18.14 7.80 -1.01
CA LEU A 849 -18.85 6.65 -1.56
C LEU A 849 -18.32 5.32 -1.01
N GLU A 850 -17.00 5.17 -0.90
CA GLU A 850 -16.32 4.00 -0.34
C GLU A 850 -16.68 3.81 1.14
N GLU A 851 -16.55 4.84 1.95
CA GLU A 851 -16.84 4.79 3.39
C GLU A 851 -18.34 4.54 3.65
N ARG A 852 -19.21 5.11 2.82
CA ARG A 852 -20.65 4.79 2.85
C ARG A 852 -20.92 3.31 2.56
N ASP A 853 -20.24 2.71 1.57
CA ASP A 853 -20.40 1.29 1.25
C ASP A 853 -19.91 0.39 2.40
N HIS A 854 -18.78 0.72 3.00
CA HIS A 854 -18.30 0.02 4.20
C HIS A 854 -19.31 0.05 5.34
N LEU A 855 -19.92 1.21 5.60
CA LEU A 855 -20.97 1.33 6.60
C LEU A 855 -22.19 0.48 6.24
N VAL A 856 -22.71 0.58 5.01
CA VAL A 856 -23.88 -0.20 4.57
C VAL A 856 -23.61 -1.71 4.69
N ARG A 857 -22.42 -2.16 4.36
CA ARG A 857 -22.02 -3.56 4.49
C ARG A 857 -22.02 -4.01 5.96
N SER A 858 -21.48 -3.19 6.86
CA SER A 858 -21.49 -3.46 8.30
C SER A 858 -22.92 -3.57 8.85
N LEU A 859 -23.77 -2.60 8.50
CA LEU A 859 -25.18 -2.59 8.94
C LEU A 859 -25.97 -3.79 8.39
N ARG A 860 -25.74 -4.19 7.12
CA ARG A 860 -26.37 -5.39 6.54
C ARG A 860 -25.96 -6.67 7.24
N ALA A 861 -24.74 -6.79 7.72
CA ALA A 861 -24.29 -7.93 8.50
C ALA A 861 -25.03 -8.00 9.85
N GLN A 862 -25.24 -6.85 10.51
CA GLN A 862 -26.04 -6.75 11.73
C GLN A 862 -27.52 -7.09 11.47
N GLU A 863 -28.12 -6.60 10.37
CA GLU A 863 -29.51 -6.85 10.00
C GLU A 863 -29.82 -8.32 9.77
N LYS A 864 -28.93 -9.09 9.12
CA LYS A 864 -29.13 -10.52 8.78
C LYS A 864 -28.99 -11.46 9.98
N THR A 865 -28.33 -11.03 11.05
CA THR A 865 -28.15 -11.81 12.27
C THR A 865 -29.18 -11.52 13.35
N ALA A 866 -29.93 -10.42 13.24
CA ALA A 866 -31.04 -10.06 14.11
C ALA A 866 -32.34 -10.71 13.61
#